data_99550e65779ab7fc50186dee747c93df
#
_entry.id   99550e65779ab7fc50186dee747c93df
#
_cell.length_a   1.000
_cell.length_b   1.000
_cell.length_c   1.000
_cell.angle_alpha   90.00
_cell.angle_beta   90.00
_cell.angle_gamma   90.00
#
_symmetry.space_group_name_H-M   'P 1'
#
loop_
_entity.id
_entity.type
_entity.pdbx_description
1 polymer ?
#
loop_
_entity_poly.entity_id
_entity_poly.type
_entity_poly.pdbx_seq_one_letter_code
_entity_poly.pdbx_strand_id
1 'polypeptide(L)'
;NGEYLALSNSAGAIVDALDPGYPPQDSFHSWGRDPVTRQWGYLRTATPGQPNTGVWQAGIAEAPAFSIPGGFYTGVVKLELGSPSPEAVIRYTIDGSEPTATNGQTYSTPLNLSVISDRIGHVITARSLVPGMMPSPVVVNTYLINQHPSLRTAPAVLLSGEAGRTFYKPLGIFAIQGGTYDAGVWGASLATDYNIPVGDGRLTDPDSGSRPYERPSFLEYCYPDNRPGIRENIGLRVSSSPYSRPRLVLNDVPSKTLWDANATLKPSFNIFFRSDYGSTSIHHALIPETEVRHFEEFRLRAGKNDISNPFIRDEFIRRLWTDMGHEGTVGRFASVYLNGYFKGYYNLVERIREPFMQSHHRSSEAWDVNYIGVFEDGDSVHWDTVLQPRLNADLSVKANWDALRQVLDVTNFADYILLNTWSAMWDWPHNNWAMARERSATGIWRCYVWDAEGGYDMGGKGPAYQTLRDDLLSTAGVNNNTPIPVMFRRMMTSPEFRLLFADRIQKHLFNGGALTDSKTSPRRVACQAEVSPLMSLAGLTPDTSWFTNWINPTTGRRATLFPNASGTIKGQFRDPNQDNSLSDTLWPLTLPPAFSQHGGTVAAGFALSITHTAPAGSAIYYTVDGSDPRSWGGVVAASARTYNGPISFSASSTTVRTRVRNATTNEWSPLTEARFALATVPATAANTIISEIMFNPPALTTVEASAGYTDAQEFEYIVLQNIGTAPVDLTALRFQFGITFGFDVSSRPVLDPGQRCLLAKNASALRLRYGAGIDAVLVGEYFGSLKNEGELIRLEVASNSTPVKAFNYDEAAPWPTAADGHGSSLVLVNPGSNPDPDLPASWTASAAPGGNPTGTPPVLSYQTWAAWSFSPVVLADLARSGPQADADLDGLPNLVEWLLGTDPQSAAPVSPVSWSVQLGRGGTHVLQISFPRLPAPAVSGYTLVVESSSDLVNWQADLTLAGTVPLPNGASTEIWEKIFPGGTACRYVRLRALPQP
;
A
#
# COMPACT_ATOMS: atom_id res chain seq x y z
N ASN A 1 16.62 -23.26 -4.81
CA ASN A 1 17.89 -23.71 -4.26
C ASN A 1 17.64 -24.66 -3.09
N GLY A 2 18.05 -25.95 -3.25
CA GLY A 2 17.80 -26.95 -2.23
C GLY A 2 16.50 -27.73 -2.39
N GLU A 3 15.89 -27.71 -3.56
CA GLU A 3 14.70 -28.48 -3.86
C GLU A 3 15.01 -29.98 -3.99
N TYR A 4 14.05 -30.80 -3.59
CA TYR A 4 14.09 -32.24 -3.87
C TYR A 4 13.94 -32.51 -5.36
N LEU A 5 14.85 -33.27 -5.91
CA LEU A 5 14.81 -33.68 -7.31
C LEU A 5 14.87 -35.20 -7.41
N ALA A 6 13.89 -35.82 -8.05
CA ALA A 6 13.85 -37.26 -8.23
C ALA A 6 13.53 -37.66 -9.67
N LEU A 7 14.18 -38.71 -10.15
CA LEU A 7 13.86 -39.40 -11.38
C LEU A 7 13.03 -40.64 -11.03
N SER A 8 11.83 -40.76 -11.56
CA SER A 8 10.98 -41.95 -11.40
C SER A 8 10.74 -42.65 -12.72
N ASN A 9 10.54 -43.98 -12.64
CA ASN A 9 10.14 -44.77 -13.78
C ASN A 9 8.64 -44.61 -14.10
N SER A 10 8.18 -45.25 -15.18
CA SER A 10 6.77 -45.18 -15.62
C SER A 10 5.76 -45.78 -14.61
N ALA A 11 6.22 -46.51 -13.59
CA ALA A 11 5.40 -47.04 -12.51
C ALA A 11 5.41 -46.15 -11.26
N GLY A 12 6.06 -44.97 -11.32
CA GLY A 12 6.17 -44.03 -10.19
C GLY A 12 7.25 -44.37 -9.16
N ALA A 13 8.04 -45.45 -9.35
CA ALA A 13 9.14 -45.80 -8.46
C ALA A 13 10.35 -44.89 -8.72
N ILE A 14 10.89 -44.31 -7.63
CA ILE A 14 12.10 -43.47 -7.70
C ILE A 14 13.31 -44.33 -8.12
N VAL A 15 13.99 -43.93 -9.19
CA VAL A 15 15.18 -44.56 -9.73
C VAL A 15 16.44 -43.88 -9.23
N ASP A 16 16.40 -42.58 -9.09
CA ASP A 16 17.50 -41.75 -8.55
C ASP A 16 16.91 -40.48 -7.91
N ALA A 17 17.52 -39.95 -6.84
CA ALA A 17 17.06 -38.76 -6.18
C ALA A 17 18.20 -37.99 -5.52
N LEU A 18 18.02 -36.70 -5.42
CA LEU A 18 18.78 -35.79 -4.57
C LEU A 18 17.92 -35.46 -3.35
N ASP A 19 18.18 -36.14 -2.23
CA ASP A 19 17.45 -36.05 -0.96
C ASP A 19 18.40 -35.56 0.15
N PRO A 20 18.09 -34.52 0.93
CA PRO A 20 16.83 -33.75 0.95
C PRO A 20 16.67 -32.73 -0.20
N GLY A 21 17.67 -32.52 -1.01
CA GLY A 21 17.67 -31.65 -2.17
C GLY A 21 19.08 -31.41 -2.72
N TYR A 22 19.18 -30.72 -3.84
CA TYR A 22 20.48 -30.33 -4.38
C TYR A 22 21.01 -29.08 -3.65
N PRO A 23 22.37 -28.96 -3.50
CA PRO A 23 22.95 -27.84 -2.79
C PRO A 23 22.84 -26.54 -3.60
N PRO A 24 23.02 -25.36 -2.96
CA PRO A 24 23.04 -24.08 -3.64
C PRO A 24 23.99 -24.05 -4.82
N GLN A 25 23.53 -23.48 -5.94
CA GLN A 25 24.32 -23.32 -7.14
C GLN A 25 24.25 -21.86 -7.62
N ASP A 26 25.26 -21.40 -8.32
CA ASP A 26 25.27 -20.16 -9.06
C ASP A 26 25.12 -20.40 -10.58
N SER A 27 25.02 -19.34 -11.35
CA SER A 27 24.76 -19.42 -12.80
C SER A 27 25.89 -20.05 -13.62
N PHE A 28 27.07 -20.29 -13.02
CA PHE A 28 28.27 -20.72 -13.75
C PHE A 28 28.78 -22.08 -13.32
N HIS A 29 28.28 -22.64 -12.25
CA HIS A 29 28.73 -23.90 -11.69
C HIS A 29 27.62 -24.94 -11.71
N SER A 30 27.98 -26.18 -11.93
CA SER A 30 27.05 -27.29 -11.88
C SER A 30 27.38 -28.23 -10.72
N TRP A 31 26.34 -28.89 -10.18
CA TRP A 31 26.50 -30.00 -9.25
C TRP A 31 26.29 -31.30 -9.97
N GLY A 32 27.27 -32.19 -9.87
CA GLY A 32 27.25 -33.43 -10.63
C GLY A 32 28.04 -34.57 -10.01
N ARG A 33 27.83 -35.75 -10.51
CA ARG A 33 28.61 -36.93 -10.11
C ARG A 33 29.88 -37.07 -10.93
N ASP A 34 31.00 -37.33 -10.27
CA ASP A 34 32.23 -37.80 -10.92
C ASP A 34 31.94 -39.13 -11.64
N PRO A 35 32.27 -39.27 -12.93
CA PRO A 35 31.96 -40.47 -13.70
C PRO A 35 32.72 -41.72 -13.21
N VAL A 36 33.87 -41.55 -12.53
CA VAL A 36 34.71 -42.64 -12.04
C VAL A 36 34.42 -42.97 -10.58
N THR A 37 34.50 -41.96 -9.68
CA THR A 37 34.32 -42.16 -8.22
C THR A 37 32.88 -42.17 -7.80
N ARG A 38 31.95 -41.69 -8.65
CA ARG A 38 30.53 -41.51 -8.40
C ARG A 38 30.21 -40.54 -7.26
N GLN A 39 31.19 -39.84 -6.74
CA GLN A 39 30.99 -38.81 -5.71
C GLN A 39 30.35 -37.58 -6.30
N TRP A 40 29.47 -36.96 -5.51
CA TRP A 40 28.89 -35.67 -5.83
C TRP A 40 29.85 -34.52 -5.55
N GLY A 41 29.80 -33.49 -6.37
CA GLY A 41 30.60 -32.29 -6.16
C GLY A 41 30.30 -31.19 -7.17
N TYR A 42 30.87 -30.03 -6.94
CA TYR A 42 30.79 -28.91 -7.83
C TYR A 42 31.77 -29.01 -8.99
N LEU A 43 31.30 -28.66 -10.17
CA LEU A 43 32.08 -28.55 -11.38
C LEU A 43 32.15 -27.07 -11.78
N ARG A 44 33.38 -26.61 -12.01
CA ARG A 44 33.59 -25.20 -12.43
C ARG A 44 33.03 -24.91 -13.84
N THR A 45 32.93 -25.93 -14.67
CA THR A 45 32.39 -25.81 -16.03
C THR A 45 31.26 -26.80 -16.19
N ALA A 46 30.05 -26.31 -16.52
CA ALA A 46 28.93 -27.15 -16.83
C ALA A 46 29.15 -27.92 -18.16
N THR A 47 28.71 -29.18 -18.22
CA THR A 47 28.87 -30.07 -19.36
C THR A 47 27.53 -30.64 -19.84
N PRO A 48 26.54 -29.79 -20.24
CA PRO A 48 25.22 -30.29 -20.65
C PRO A 48 25.31 -31.18 -21.88
N GLY A 49 24.73 -32.38 -21.79
CA GLY A 49 24.75 -33.37 -22.88
C GLY A 49 26.09 -34.08 -23.13
N GLN A 50 27.09 -33.84 -22.29
CA GLN A 50 28.38 -34.48 -22.34
C GLN A 50 28.72 -35.15 -21.00
N PRO A 51 29.64 -36.13 -20.95
CA PRO A 51 30.15 -36.66 -19.70
C PRO A 51 30.74 -35.55 -18.83
N ASN A 52 30.46 -35.58 -17.54
CA ASN A 52 31.09 -34.69 -16.59
C ASN A 52 32.63 -34.83 -16.65
N THR A 53 33.32 -33.74 -16.87
CA THR A 53 34.78 -33.70 -16.92
C THR A 53 35.28 -32.51 -16.12
N GLY A 54 36.50 -32.62 -15.59
CA GLY A 54 37.12 -31.53 -14.84
C GLY A 54 37.44 -31.90 -13.38
N VAL A 55 37.79 -30.93 -12.58
CA VAL A 55 38.13 -31.10 -11.16
C VAL A 55 36.89 -30.92 -10.31
N TRP A 56 36.55 -31.99 -9.58
CA TRP A 56 35.45 -31.94 -8.58
C TRP A 56 35.90 -31.20 -7.36
N GLN A 57 35.05 -30.31 -6.90
CA GLN A 57 35.22 -29.54 -5.68
C GLN A 57 34.21 -30.04 -4.64
N ALA A 58 34.66 -30.24 -3.39
CA ALA A 58 33.82 -30.81 -2.33
C ALA A 58 32.69 -29.89 -1.87
N GLY A 59 32.84 -28.59 -2.05
CA GLY A 59 31.89 -27.57 -1.61
C GLY A 59 32.27 -26.18 -2.12
N ILE A 60 31.57 -25.19 -1.67
CA ILE A 60 31.91 -23.77 -1.86
C ILE A 60 32.51 -23.26 -0.54
N ALA A 61 33.65 -22.59 -0.58
CA ALA A 61 34.27 -22.01 0.59
C ALA A 61 33.35 -20.95 1.22
N GLU A 62 33.41 -20.81 2.53
CA GLU A 62 32.66 -19.74 3.19
C GLU A 62 33.26 -18.37 2.92
N ALA A 63 32.38 -17.37 2.75
CA ALA A 63 32.80 -16.00 2.50
C ALA A 63 33.59 -15.43 3.69
N PRO A 64 34.59 -14.57 3.45
CA PRO A 64 35.34 -13.96 4.54
C PRO A 64 34.46 -12.99 5.34
N ALA A 65 34.60 -13.05 6.66
CA ALA A 65 33.97 -12.10 7.57
C ALA A 65 34.82 -10.82 7.69
N PHE A 66 34.15 -9.68 7.71
CA PHE A 66 34.75 -8.36 7.93
C PHE A 66 34.44 -7.94 9.36
N SER A 67 35.48 -7.56 10.15
CA SER A 67 35.30 -7.12 11.55
C SER A 67 34.46 -5.86 11.70
N ILE A 68 34.41 -5.04 10.65
CA ILE A 68 33.67 -3.78 10.59
C ILE A 68 32.93 -3.71 9.25
N PRO A 69 31.61 -3.48 9.19
CA PRO A 69 30.88 -3.32 7.95
C PRO A 69 31.28 -2.06 7.20
N GLY A 70 31.06 -2.01 5.89
CA GLY A 70 31.17 -0.78 5.09
C GLY A 70 30.22 0.32 5.58
N GLY A 71 30.56 1.58 5.34
CA GLY A 71 29.80 2.74 5.80
C GLY A 71 30.62 3.99 6.02
N PHE A 72 30.04 4.96 6.77
CA PHE A 72 30.67 6.24 7.08
C PHE A 72 31.43 6.19 8.42
N TYR A 73 32.71 6.54 8.39
CA TYR A 73 33.59 6.50 9.56
C TYR A 73 34.37 7.80 9.77
N THR A 74 34.85 7.99 10.98
CA THR A 74 35.79 9.07 11.35
C THR A 74 37.09 8.46 11.89
N GLY A 75 38.22 9.06 11.55
CA GLY A 75 39.54 8.57 11.95
C GLY A 75 39.99 7.33 11.15
N VAL A 76 40.95 6.61 11.67
CA VAL A 76 41.49 5.40 11.04
C VAL A 76 40.60 4.20 11.39
N VAL A 77 40.22 3.42 10.38
CA VAL A 77 39.50 2.16 10.55
C VAL A 77 40.50 1.00 10.49
N LYS A 78 40.60 0.23 11.57
CA LYS A 78 41.39 -1.01 11.61
C LYS A 78 40.47 -2.16 11.24
N LEU A 79 40.60 -2.66 10.00
CA LEU A 79 39.80 -3.72 9.45
C LEU A 79 40.49 -5.07 9.57
N GLU A 80 39.82 -6.05 10.15
CA GLU A 80 40.27 -7.45 10.20
C GLU A 80 39.37 -8.30 9.32
N LEU A 81 39.97 -9.22 8.56
CA LEU A 81 39.28 -10.20 7.74
C LEU A 81 39.51 -11.58 8.37
N GLY A 82 38.47 -12.36 8.50
CA GLY A 82 38.51 -13.71 9.06
C GLY A 82 37.80 -14.74 8.18
N SER A 83 38.18 -16.01 8.30
CA SER A 83 37.47 -17.14 7.71
C SER A 83 37.26 -18.21 8.76
N PRO A 84 36.12 -18.90 8.79
CA PRO A 84 35.89 -20.03 9.67
C PRO A 84 36.74 -21.26 9.31
N SER A 85 37.26 -21.33 8.08
CA SER A 85 38.12 -22.40 7.62
C SER A 85 39.58 -22.08 7.96
N PRO A 86 40.28 -22.87 8.79
CA PRO A 86 41.66 -22.59 9.16
C PRO A 86 42.64 -22.61 7.98
N GLU A 87 42.34 -23.38 6.93
CA GLU A 87 43.16 -23.51 5.72
C GLU A 87 42.86 -22.44 4.68
N ALA A 88 41.89 -21.53 4.96
CA ALA A 88 41.51 -20.51 3.99
C ALA A 88 42.61 -19.49 3.77
N VAL A 89 42.93 -19.25 2.50
CA VAL A 89 43.69 -18.08 2.08
C VAL A 89 42.71 -16.99 1.68
N ILE A 90 42.68 -15.91 2.46
CA ILE A 90 41.85 -14.75 2.10
C ILE A 90 42.61 -13.89 1.10
N ARG A 91 42.03 -13.70 -0.09
CA ARG A 91 42.54 -12.77 -1.11
C ARG A 91 41.67 -11.52 -1.11
N TYR A 92 42.23 -10.34 -1.26
CA TYR A 92 41.50 -9.08 -1.34
C TYR A 92 42.09 -8.13 -2.39
N THR A 93 41.22 -7.24 -2.90
CA THR A 93 41.61 -6.13 -3.81
C THR A 93 41.09 -4.81 -3.22
N ILE A 94 41.61 -3.68 -3.71
CA ILE A 94 41.26 -2.33 -3.27
C ILE A 94 40.76 -1.45 -4.42
N ASP A 95 40.55 -2.02 -5.59
CA ASP A 95 40.19 -1.35 -6.84
C ASP A 95 38.85 -1.80 -7.42
N GLY A 96 38.12 -2.63 -6.67
CA GLY A 96 36.85 -3.22 -7.10
C GLY A 96 36.98 -4.42 -8.02
N SER A 97 38.19 -4.83 -8.38
CA SER A 97 38.39 -6.07 -9.16
C SER A 97 38.15 -7.31 -8.31
N GLU A 98 37.75 -8.41 -8.96
CA GLU A 98 37.50 -9.68 -8.29
C GLU A 98 38.81 -10.32 -7.79
N PRO A 99 38.90 -10.66 -6.48
CA PRO A 99 40.04 -11.39 -5.97
C PRO A 99 40.04 -12.83 -6.48
N THR A 100 41.19 -13.29 -7.00
CA THR A 100 41.41 -14.67 -7.49
C THR A 100 42.72 -15.24 -6.91
N ALA A 101 43.06 -16.47 -7.25
CA ALA A 101 44.34 -17.03 -6.85
C ALA A 101 45.54 -16.20 -7.33
N THR A 102 45.39 -15.51 -8.48
CA THR A 102 46.46 -14.72 -9.11
C THR A 102 46.21 -13.21 -9.06
N ASN A 103 45.00 -12.75 -8.74
CA ASN A 103 44.62 -11.34 -8.59
C ASN A 103 44.40 -10.96 -7.14
N GLY A 104 44.87 -9.77 -6.76
CA GLY A 104 44.73 -9.20 -5.42
C GLY A 104 45.88 -9.56 -4.48
N GLN A 105 45.78 -9.13 -3.24
CA GLN A 105 46.74 -9.33 -2.16
C GLN A 105 46.29 -10.47 -1.24
N THR A 106 47.26 -11.19 -0.63
CA THR A 106 46.94 -12.15 0.43
C THR A 106 46.81 -11.41 1.76
N TYR A 107 45.70 -11.61 2.46
CA TYR A 107 45.49 -11.01 3.78
C TYR A 107 46.34 -11.74 4.82
N SER A 108 47.13 -10.99 5.57
CA SER A 108 48.00 -11.53 6.63
C SER A 108 48.03 -10.69 7.90
N THR A 109 47.63 -9.42 7.81
CA THR A 109 47.62 -8.48 8.93
C THR A 109 46.45 -7.49 8.77
N PRO A 110 45.94 -6.91 9.88
CA PRO A 110 44.85 -5.94 9.81
C PRO A 110 45.16 -4.78 8.88
N LEU A 111 44.17 -4.39 8.08
CA LEU A 111 44.23 -3.24 7.19
C LEU A 111 43.93 -1.96 7.94
N ASN A 112 44.87 -1.01 7.96
CA ASN A 112 44.65 0.32 8.54
C ASN A 112 44.18 1.27 7.45
N LEU A 113 42.88 1.49 7.38
CA LEU A 113 42.26 2.36 6.39
C LEU A 113 42.24 3.79 6.92
N SER A 114 43.02 4.66 6.33
CA SER A 114 43.07 6.09 6.63
C SER A 114 42.31 6.89 5.57
N VAL A 115 42.05 8.17 5.83
CA VAL A 115 41.43 9.04 4.81
C VAL A 115 42.27 9.13 3.55
N ILE A 116 41.63 8.88 2.40
CA ILE A 116 42.25 9.15 1.07
C ILE A 116 41.98 10.60 0.67
N SER A 117 40.72 10.97 0.68
CA SER A 117 40.23 12.34 0.57
C SER A 117 38.80 12.41 1.16
N ASP A 118 38.27 13.63 1.26
CA ASP A 118 36.89 13.85 1.73
C ASP A 118 35.82 13.45 0.68
N ARG A 119 36.24 12.86 -0.45
CA ARG A 119 35.38 12.42 -1.57
C ARG A 119 35.78 11.05 -2.12
N ILE A 120 36.68 10.34 -1.46
CA ILE A 120 37.14 9.02 -1.89
C ILE A 120 37.06 8.07 -0.69
N GLY A 121 36.40 6.92 -0.91
CA GLY A 121 36.35 5.81 0.02
C GLY A 121 37.24 4.64 -0.39
N HIS A 122 37.54 3.76 0.56
CA HIS A 122 38.21 2.51 0.30
C HIS A 122 37.19 1.45 -0.11
N VAL A 123 37.37 0.81 -1.23
CA VAL A 123 36.60 -0.39 -1.65
C VAL A 123 37.46 -1.60 -1.34
N ILE A 124 37.00 -2.45 -0.43
CA ILE A 124 37.70 -3.71 -0.10
C ILE A 124 36.81 -4.85 -0.60
N THR A 125 37.33 -5.58 -1.59
CA THR A 125 36.70 -6.76 -2.15
C THR A 125 37.48 -7.98 -1.70
N ALA A 126 36.86 -8.96 -1.08
CA ALA A 126 37.55 -10.11 -0.50
C ALA A 126 36.87 -11.44 -0.82
N ARG A 127 37.67 -12.50 -0.88
CA ARG A 127 37.23 -13.88 -1.14
C ARG A 127 38.11 -14.86 -0.38
N SER A 128 37.54 -15.94 0.12
CA SER A 128 38.27 -17.08 0.69
C SER A 128 38.53 -18.13 -0.36
N LEU A 129 39.74 -18.63 -0.37
CA LEU A 129 40.20 -19.77 -1.21
C LEU A 129 40.60 -20.91 -0.27
N VAL A 130 39.91 -22.07 -0.36
CA VAL A 130 40.15 -23.26 0.44
C VAL A 130 40.55 -24.40 -0.50
N PRO A 131 41.65 -25.11 -0.23
CA PRO A 131 42.07 -26.23 -1.08
C PRO A 131 40.95 -27.27 -1.25
N GLY A 132 40.65 -27.70 -2.46
CA GLY A 132 39.62 -28.69 -2.76
C GLY A 132 38.19 -28.17 -2.71
N MET A 133 37.97 -26.88 -2.51
CA MET A 133 36.67 -26.21 -2.58
C MET A 133 36.62 -25.18 -3.71
N MET A 134 35.41 -24.91 -4.16
CA MET A 134 35.15 -23.71 -5.00
C MET A 134 35.49 -22.46 -4.21
N PRO A 135 35.99 -21.39 -4.86
CA PRO A 135 36.15 -20.10 -4.23
C PRO A 135 34.83 -19.62 -3.53
N SER A 136 34.97 -18.93 -2.44
CA SER A 136 33.78 -18.36 -1.77
C SER A 136 33.08 -17.33 -2.65
N PRO A 137 31.81 -16.98 -2.36
CA PRO A 137 31.23 -15.72 -2.83
C PRO A 137 32.14 -14.53 -2.49
N VAL A 138 32.13 -13.52 -3.35
CA VAL A 138 32.85 -12.27 -3.12
C VAL A 138 32.10 -11.41 -2.12
N VAL A 139 32.82 -10.82 -1.18
CA VAL A 139 32.28 -9.82 -0.25
C VAL A 139 32.90 -8.47 -0.56
N VAL A 140 32.07 -7.46 -0.73
CA VAL A 140 32.48 -6.07 -0.98
C VAL A 140 32.04 -5.20 0.19
N ASN A 141 32.95 -4.37 0.70
CA ASN A 141 32.65 -3.33 1.67
C ASN A 141 33.39 -2.03 1.31
N THR A 142 32.64 -0.94 1.31
CA THR A 142 33.21 0.38 1.04
C THR A 142 33.25 1.22 2.34
N TYR A 143 34.40 1.77 2.65
CA TYR A 143 34.64 2.59 3.85
C TYR A 143 34.81 4.05 3.48
N LEU A 144 33.83 4.86 3.84
CA LEU A 144 33.78 6.30 3.58
C LEU A 144 34.34 7.05 4.81
N ILE A 145 35.66 7.26 4.82
CA ILE A 145 36.36 7.78 5.99
C ILE A 145 36.54 9.30 5.87
N ASN A 146 36.12 10.03 6.91
CA ASN A 146 36.21 11.51 6.99
C ASN A 146 35.67 12.22 5.74
N GLN A 147 34.56 11.72 5.20
CA GLN A 147 33.93 12.33 4.05
C GLN A 147 33.45 13.75 4.36
N HIS A 148 33.36 14.59 3.32
CA HIS A 148 32.87 15.96 3.46
C HIS A 148 31.52 15.99 4.19
N PRO A 149 31.26 16.90 5.11
CA PRO A 149 30.00 16.93 5.88
C PRO A 149 28.75 16.90 5.03
N SER A 150 28.75 17.58 3.89
CA SER A 150 27.61 17.56 2.94
C SER A 150 27.29 16.15 2.40
N LEU A 151 28.28 15.27 2.28
CA LEU A 151 28.07 13.88 1.81
C LEU A 151 27.43 13.00 2.88
N ARG A 152 27.38 13.47 4.11
CA ARG A 152 26.74 12.79 5.24
C ARG A 152 25.31 13.28 5.51
N THR A 153 24.76 14.13 4.64
CA THR A 153 23.37 14.60 4.74
C THR A 153 22.38 13.74 3.96
N ALA A 154 22.87 12.87 3.08
CA ALA A 154 22.08 11.99 2.26
C ALA A 154 22.70 10.59 2.22
N PRO A 155 21.93 9.54 1.87
CA PRO A 155 22.47 8.20 1.65
C PRO A 155 23.51 8.18 0.53
N ALA A 156 24.42 7.19 0.59
CA ALA A 156 25.36 6.90 -0.46
C ALA A 156 24.96 5.62 -1.22
N VAL A 157 24.94 5.70 -2.55
CA VAL A 157 24.85 4.57 -3.47
C VAL A 157 26.27 4.30 -3.96
N LEU A 158 26.83 3.17 -3.56
CA LEU A 158 28.19 2.77 -3.86
C LEU A 158 28.13 1.63 -4.86
N LEU A 159 28.68 1.86 -6.04
CA LEU A 159 28.74 0.89 -7.12
C LEU A 159 30.18 0.44 -7.30
N SER A 160 30.40 -0.87 -7.17
CA SER A 160 31.74 -1.46 -7.24
C SER A 160 31.82 -2.54 -8.31
N GLY A 161 32.98 -2.66 -8.95
CA GLY A 161 33.25 -3.66 -9.95
C GLY A 161 34.60 -3.44 -10.63
N GLU A 162 35.02 -4.38 -11.46
CA GLU A 162 36.25 -4.24 -12.25
C GLU A 162 36.16 -3.05 -13.21
N ALA A 163 37.07 -2.11 -13.08
CA ALA A 163 37.01 -0.82 -13.76
C ALA A 163 36.81 -0.95 -15.28
N GLY A 164 37.57 -1.77 -15.96
CA GLY A 164 37.54 -1.95 -17.42
C GLY A 164 36.43 -2.86 -17.93
N ARG A 165 35.80 -3.61 -17.05
CA ARG A 165 34.73 -4.55 -17.41
C ARG A 165 33.36 -4.00 -17.02
N THR A 166 33.22 -3.38 -15.83
CA THR A 166 31.95 -2.85 -15.32
C THR A 166 31.68 -1.41 -15.79
N PHE A 167 32.65 -0.52 -15.67
CA PHE A 167 32.39 0.92 -15.87
C PHE A 167 33.02 1.49 -17.14
N TYR A 168 34.35 1.33 -17.30
CA TYR A 168 35.15 2.05 -18.27
C TYR A 168 35.55 1.16 -19.46
N LYS A 169 36.42 1.65 -20.34
CA LYS A 169 37.05 0.85 -21.42
C LYS A 169 37.85 -0.32 -20.84
N PRO A 170 37.91 -1.47 -21.57
CA PRO A 170 37.41 -1.65 -22.94
C PRO A 170 35.95 -2.13 -23.01
N LEU A 171 35.35 -2.66 -21.93
CA LEU A 171 34.06 -3.39 -22.00
C LEU A 171 32.96 -2.82 -21.09
N GLY A 172 33.26 -1.82 -20.25
CA GLY A 172 32.33 -1.29 -19.28
C GLY A 172 31.18 -0.52 -19.91
N ILE A 173 30.19 -0.20 -19.05
CA ILE A 173 28.93 0.45 -19.48
C ILE A 173 29.15 1.78 -20.20
N PHE A 174 30.25 2.47 -19.94
CA PHE A 174 30.59 3.74 -20.61
C PHE A 174 31.23 3.55 -21.96
N ALA A 175 31.72 2.34 -22.27
CA ALA A 175 32.24 1.98 -23.58
C ALA A 175 31.11 1.54 -24.54
N ILE A 176 29.89 1.32 -24.04
CA ILE A 176 28.78 0.80 -24.83
C ILE A 176 27.90 1.94 -25.33
N GLN A 177 27.80 2.08 -26.65
CA GLN A 177 26.84 2.98 -27.30
C GLN A 177 25.68 2.15 -27.83
N GLY A 178 24.56 2.10 -27.12
CA GLY A 178 23.41 1.37 -27.58
C GLY A 178 22.43 2.24 -28.36
N GLY A 179 21.89 1.73 -29.46
CA GLY A 179 20.86 2.33 -30.26
C GLY A 179 21.35 3.00 -31.54
N THR A 180 20.50 3.02 -32.53
CA THR A 180 20.69 3.81 -33.74
C THR A 180 20.22 5.22 -33.45
N TYR A 181 21.06 6.21 -33.75
CA TYR A 181 20.64 7.58 -33.78
C TYR A 181 20.35 7.97 -35.22
N ASP A 182 19.28 8.69 -35.43
CA ASP A 182 18.83 9.10 -36.74
C ASP A 182 19.86 9.95 -37.45
N ALA A 183 19.97 9.76 -38.76
CA ALA A 183 20.87 10.50 -39.65
C ALA A 183 22.38 10.33 -39.46
N GLY A 184 22.87 9.27 -38.88
CA GLY A 184 24.31 9.00 -38.83
C GLY A 184 25.11 10.03 -38.04
N VAL A 185 24.46 10.95 -37.36
CA VAL A 185 25.16 12.02 -36.60
C VAL A 185 25.78 11.50 -35.33
N TRP A 186 25.37 10.37 -34.89
CA TRP A 186 25.99 9.74 -33.73
C TRP A 186 27.41 9.41 -33.96
N GLY A 187 27.65 9.52 -35.01
CA GLY A 187 28.61 8.70 -35.31
C GLY A 187 29.93 9.08 -35.37
N ALA A 188 30.18 9.82 -36.25
CA ALA A 188 31.55 9.96 -36.79
C ALA A 188 32.56 10.56 -35.80
N SER A 189 32.16 11.42 -34.88
CA SER A 189 33.09 12.07 -33.93
C SER A 189 33.21 11.40 -32.58
N LEU A 190 32.30 10.53 -32.24
CA LEU A 190 32.32 9.77 -30.96
C LEU A 190 32.76 8.33 -31.15
N ALA A 191 32.82 7.91 -32.40
CA ALA A 191 33.12 6.55 -32.81
C ALA A 191 34.49 6.05 -32.36
N THR A 192 35.45 6.94 -32.12
CA THR A 192 36.80 6.55 -31.79
C THR A 192 37.07 6.25 -30.33
N ASP A 193 36.24 6.81 -29.41
CA ASP A 193 36.56 6.77 -28.00
C ASP A 193 35.75 5.78 -27.18
N TYR A 194 34.49 5.52 -27.57
CA TYR A 194 33.58 4.69 -26.77
C TYR A 194 32.77 3.69 -27.59
N ASN A 195 33.22 3.39 -28.80
CA ASN A 195 32.42 2.62 -29.74
C ASN A 195 32.68 1.12 -29.63
N ILE A 196 31.81 0.48 -28.87
CA ILE A 196 31.45 -0.89 -29.17
C ILE A 196 30.05 -0.83 -29.80
N PRO A 197 29.88 -0.96 -31.13
CA PRO A 197 28.59 -0.94 -31.78
C PRO A 197 27.69 -2.06 -31.27
N VAL A 198 26.39 -1.78 -31.18
CA VAL A 198 25.38 -2.81 -30.90
C VAL A 198 25.50 -3.91 -31.94
N GLY A 199 25.63 -5.17 -31.50
CA GLY A 199 25.84 -6.33 -32.38
C GLY A 199 27.30 -6.73 -32.55
N ASP A 200 28.26 -5.98 -32.00
CA ASP A 200 29.66 -6.45 -31.88
C ASP A 200 29.72 -7.58 -30.83
N GLY A 201 30.30 -8.73 -31.18
CA GLY A 201 30.46 -9.87 -30.28
C GLY A 201 31.20 -9.57 -28.97
N ARG A 202 31.93 -8.46 -28.90
CA ARG A 202 32.55 -7.97 -27.66
C ARG A 202 31.54 -7.39 -26.65
N LEU A 203 30.32 -7.11 -27.08
CA LEU A 203 29.22 -6.68 -26.21
C LEU A 203 28.56 -7.84 -25.46
N THR A 204 28.73 -9.06 -25.93
CA THR A 204 28.31 -10.24 -25.20
C THR A 204 29.28 -10.48 -24.07
N ASP A 205 28.99 -9.94 -22.91
CA ASP A 205 29.62 -10.38 -21.67
C ASP A 205 29.11 -11.80 -21.37
N PRO A 206 29.95 -12.79 -21.25
CA PRO A 206 29.52 -14.14 -20.88
C PRO A 206 28.78 -14.17 -19.55
N ASP A 207 29.03 -13.19 -18.67
CA ASP A 207 28.40 -13.10 -17.37
C ASP A 207 27.06 -12.34 -17.42
N SER A 208 26.78 -11.55 -18.46
CA SER A 208 25.49 -10.84 -18.66
C SER A 208 24.54 -11.54 -19.63
N GLY A 209 24.91 -12.69 -20.17
CA GLY A 209 24.08 -13.51 -21.07
C GLY A 209 23.59 -12.72 -22.30
N SER A 210 22.28 -12.66 -22.51
CA SER A 210 21.65 -11.99 -23.66
C SER A 210 21.49 -10.46 -23.50
N ARG A 211 22.05 -9.86 -22.45
CA ARG A 211 21.88 -8.42 -22.16
C ARG A 211 23.13 -7.59 -22.45
N PRO A 212 23.39 -7.27 -23.74
CA PRO A 212 24.64 -6.65 -24.16
C PRO A 212 24.93 -5.26 -23.57
N TYR A 213 23.94 -4.59 -23.01
CA TYR A 213 24.07 -3.24 -22.42
C TYR A 213 24.29 -3.23 -20.92
N GLU A 214 24.13 -4.37 -20.25
CA GLU A 214 24.17 -4.54 -18.81
C GLU A 214 25.52 -5.13 -18.40
N ARG A 215 26.04 -4.66 -17.25
CA ARG A 215 27.26 -5.22 -16.66
C ARG A 215 27.04 -5.58 -15.20
N PRO A 216 27.62 -6.67 -14.72
CA PRO A 216 27.59 -7.01 -13.31
C PRO A 216 28.30 -5.93 -12.48
N SER A 217 27.69 -5.58 -11.35
CA SER A 217 28.23 -4.64 -10.37
C SER A 217 27.77 -5.07 -8.98
N PHE A 218 28.43 -4.57 -7.96
CA PHE A 218 28.00 -4.70 -6.58
C PHE A 218 27.44 -3.37 -6.08
N LEU A 219 26.26 -3.41 -5.48
CA LEU A 219 25.57 -2.28 -4.89
C LEU A 219 25.69 -2.31 -3.37
N GLU A 220 26.16 -1.22 -2.78
CA GLU A 220 25.94 -0.90 -1.37
C GLU A 220 25.10 0.37 -1.28
N TYR A 221 24.05 0.35 -0.45
CA TYR A 221 23.28 1.53 -0.10
C TYR A 221 23.52 1.82 1.38
N CYS A 222 24.27 2.87 1.66
CA CYS A 222 24.74 3.21 3.01
C CYS A 222 24.05 4.46 3.53
N TYR A 223 23.54 4.38 4.75
CA TYR A 223 23.01 5.53 5.46
C TYR A 223 24.11 6.28 6.24
N PRO A 224 24.01 7.62 6.39
CA PRO A 224 24.99 8.41 7.14
C PRO A 224 25.15 8.02 8.61
N ASP A 225 24.14 7.41 9.21
CA ASP A 225 24.09 6.91 10.58
C ASP A 225 24.53 5.43 10.71
N ASN A 226 24.95 4.82 9.59
CA ASN A 226 25.37 3.42 9.50
C ASN A 226 24.31 2.38 9.92
N ARG A 227 23.02 2.75 9.95
CA ARG A 227 21.98 1.74 10.07
C ARG A 227 22.02 0.76 8.88
N PRO A 228 21.48 -0.46 9.04
CA PRO A 228 21.50 -1.44 7.97
C PRO A 228 20.96 -0.89 6.64
N GLY A 229 21.72 -1.07 5.58
CA GLY A 229 21.39 -0.70 4.21
C GLY A 229 21.26 -1.93 3.31
N ILE A 230 21.48 -1.75 2.01
CA ILE A 230 21.40 -2.81 1.01
C ILE A 230 22.82 -3.20 0.59
N ARG A 231 23.04 -4.46 0.32
CA ARG A 231 24.27 -5.04 -0.27
C ARG A 231 23.88 -6.18 -1.18
N GLU A 232 23.96 -5.95 -2.49
CA GLU A 232 23.49 -6.92 -3.49
C GLU A 232 24.33 -6.88 -4.76
N ASN A 233 24.46 -8.02 -5.40
CA ASN A 233 24.91 -8.09 -6.78
C ASN A 233 23.80 -7.64 -7.72
N ILE A 234 24.14 -6.83 -8.69
CA ILE A 234 23.16 -6.17 -9.58
C ILE A 234 23.62 -6.18 -11.03
N GLY A 235 22.66 -6.03 -11.94
CA GLY A 235 22.91 -5.57 -13.29
C GLY A 235 22.89 -4.04 -13.34
N LEU A 236 23.91 -3.46 -13.93
CA LEU A 236 24.06 -2.01 -14.07
C LEU A 236 24.08 -1.61 -15.55
N ARG A 237 23.32 -0.57 -15.89
CA ARG A 237 23.27 -0.04 -17.26
C ARG A 237 23.20 1.48 -17.26
N VAL A 238 23.87 2.14 -18.21
CA VAL A 238 23.66 3.57 -18.48
C VAL A 238 22.23 3.77 -19.00
N SER A 239 21.52 4.72 -18.41
CA SER A 239 20.20 5.13 -18.83
C SER A 239 20.23 6.55 -19.40
N SER A 240 19.88 6.69 -20.65
CA SER A 240 19.65 7.98 -21.31
C SER A 240 19.01 7.76 -22.66
N SER A 241 18.40 8.80 -23.24
CA SER A 241 17.86 8.72 -24.61
C SER A 241 18.98 8.51 -25.63
N PRO A 242 18.68 7.98 -26.81
CA PRO A 242 19.64 7.90 -27.93
C PRO A 242 20.26 9.25 -28.27
N TYR A 243 19.53 10.34 -28.08
CA TYR A 243 20.03 11.70 -28.27
C TYR A 243 21.09 12.11 -27.23
N SER A 244 20.98 11.63 -26.01
CA SER A 244 21.84 12.05 -24.89
C SER A 244 23.12 11.22 -24.79
N ARG A 245 23.05 9.91 -25.05
CA ARG A 245 24.19 8.97 -24.91
C ARG A 245 25.44 9.37 -25.70
N PRO A 246 25.35 9.82 -26.96
CA PRO A 246 26.52 10.23 -27.72
C PRO A 246 27.22 11.47 -27.21
N ARG A 247 26.51 12.26 -26.42
CA ARG A 247 27.04 13.48 -25.81
C ARG A 247 27.69 13.24 -24.47
N LEU A 248 27.59 12.02 -23.95
CA LEU A 248 28.30 11.62 -22.75
C LEU A 248 29.77 11.42 -23.07
N VAL A 249 30.55 12.50 -23.00
CA VAL A 249 32.01 12.42 -23.02
C VAL A 249 32.42 11.93 -21.64
N LEU A 250 32.44 10.63 -21.47
CA LEU A 250 32.82 10.00 -20.21
C LEU A 250 34.31 9.89 -20.19
N ASN A 251 34.93 10.62 -19.25
CA ASN A 251 36.34 10.45 -18.98
C ASN A 251 36.59 9.02 -18.48
N ASP A 252 37.45 8.29 -19.18
CA ASP A 252 37.97 7.00 -18.76
C ASP A 252 38.88 7.08 -17.53
N VAL A 253 38.80 8.13 -16.76
CA VAL A 253 39.68 8.33 -15.62
C VAL A 253 38.92 7.91 -14.36
N PRO A 254 39.16 6.71 -13.84
CA PRO A 254 38.55 6.23 -12.59
C PRO A 254 38.78 7.19 -11.44
N SER A 255 39.93 7.84 -11.39
CA SER A 255 40.35 8.78 -10.35
C SER A 255 39.62 10.12 -10.34
N LYS A 256 38.84 10.45 -11.39
CA LYS A 256 38.04 11.68 -11.38
C LYS A 256 36.92 11.59 -10.31
N THR A 257 37.07 12.40 -9.26
CA THR A 257 36.18 12.32 -8.10
C THR A 257 34.80 12.94 -8.31
N LEU A 258 34.69 13.98 -9.16
CA LEU A 258 33.44 14.63 -9.43
C LEU A 258 33.29 14.77 -10.95
N TRP A 259 32.14 14.35 -11.49
CA TRP A 259 31.82 14.72 -12.85
C TRP A 259 31.48 16.19 -12.94
N ASP A 260 31.84 16.79 -14.06
CA ASP A 260 31.51 18.18 -14.35
C ASP A 260 30.03 18.45 -14.08
N ALA A 261 29.73 19.60 -13.55
CA ALA A 261 28.35 20.08 -13.39
C ALA A 261 27.61 20.20 -14.73
N ASN A 262 28.34 20.19 -15.85
CA ASN A 262 27.75 20.13 -17.17
C ASN A 262 26.98 18.79 -17.34
N ALA A 263 25.69 18.88 -17.53
CA ALA A 263 24.77 17.77 -17.65
C ALA A 263 25.16 16.73 -18.72
N THR A 264 25.90 17.15 -19.76
CA THR A 264 26.32 16.27 -20.85
C THR A 264 27.34 15.21 -20.44
N LEU A 265 27.95 15.36 -19.27
CA LEU A 265 29.01 14.47 -18.79
C LEU A 265 28.55 13.55 -17.65
N LYS A 266 27.31 13.68 -17.17
CA LYS A 266 26.80 12.93 -16.03
C LYS A 266 25.73 11.94 -16.50
N PRO A 267 26.02 10.62 -16.55
CA PRO A 267 25.05 9.63 -16.99
C PRO A 267 24.02 9.29 -15.90
N SER A 268 22.80 8.94 -16.30
CA SER A 268 21.85 8.24 -15.43
C SER A 268 22.13 6.74 -15.48
N PHE A 269 21.72 6.00 -14.42
CA PHE A 269 21.86 4.55 -14.35
C PHE A 269 20.54 3.86 -14.13
N ASN A 270 20.36 2.68 -14.72
CA ASN A 270 19.38 1.69 -14.30
C ASN A 270 20.09 0.60 -13.49
N ILE A 271 19.49 0.23 -12.39
CA ILE A 271 19.93 -0.84 -11.49
C ILE A 271 18.85 -1.92 -11.53
N PHE A 272 19.28 -3.17 -11.76
CA PHE A 272 18.41 -4.33 -11.89
C PHE A 272 18.82 -5.41 -10.89
N PHE A 273 17.83 -5.92 -10.16
CA PHE A 273 17.96 -7.13 -9.36
C PHE A 273 17.51 -8.31 -10.22
N ARG A 274 18.41 -9.25 -10.48
CA ARG A 274 18.16 -10.37 -11.39
C ARG A 274 18.87 -11.62 -10.93
N SER A 275 18.27 -12.77 -11.21
CA SER A 275 18.87 -14.09 -10.91
C SER A 275 20.24 -14.31 -11.56
N ASP A 276 20.54 -13.62 -12.67
CA ASP A 276 21.85 -13.66 -13.32
C ASP A 276 22.98 -13.09 -12.43
N TYR A 277 22.63 -12.21 -11.48
CA TYR A 277 23.60 -11.54 -10.62
C TYR A 277 23.48 -11.95 -9.15
N GLY A 278 22.26 -12.18 -8.68
CA GLY A 278 21.97 -12.47 -7.27
C GLY A 278 20.47 -12.53 -6.99
N SER A 279 20.02 -11.75 -5.99
CA SER A 279 18.61 -11.63 -5.67
C SER A 279 17.82 -11.00 -6.82
N THR A 280 16.58 -11.47 -7.05
CA THR A 280 15.68 -10.89 -8.06
C THR A 280 14.97 -9.63 -7.60
N SER A 281 15.03 -9.34 -6.31
CA SER A 281 14.43 -8.16 -5.69
C SER A 281 15.09 -7.86 -4.36
N ILE A 282 14.84 -6.66 -3.84
CA ILE A 282 15.17 -6.29 -2.46
C ILE A 282 13.89 -5.93 -1.70
N HIS A 283 13.93 -6.13 -0.38
CA HIS A 283 12.90 -5.68 0.54
C HIS A 283 13.48 -4.66 1.52
N HIS A 284 13.32 -3.36 1.23
CA HIS A 284 13.94 -2.30 2.01
C HIS A 284 13.18 -0.97 1.93
N ALA A 285 13.20 -0.17 3.00
CA ALA A 285 12.62 1.18 3.04
C ALA A 285 13.50 2.19 2.29
N LEU A 286 13.54 2.09 0.96
CA LEU A 286 14.46 2.84 0.12
C LEU A 286 14.06 4.30 -0.04
N ILE A 287 12.76 4.55 -0.25
CA ILE A 287 12.19 5.86 -0.54
C ILE A 287 11.22 6.23 0.61
N PRO A 288 11.51 7.28 1.40
CA PRO A 288 10.69 7.63 2.56
C PRO A 288 9.28 8.12 2.23
N GLU A 289 9.07 8.65 1.04
CA GLU A 289 7.78 9.20 0.58
C GLU A 289 6.76 8.12 0.19
N THR A 290 7.14 6.83 0.21
CA THR A 290 6.26 5.70 -0.11
C THR A 290 6.34 4.59 0.94
N GLU A 291 5.26 3.85 1.09
CA GLU A 291 5.22 2.64 1.92
C GLU A 291 5.78 1.40 1.22
N VAL A 292 6.08 1.50 -0.07
CA VAL A 292 6.66 0.40 -0.85
C VAL A 292 8.02 0.00 -0.28
N ARG A 293 8.23 -1.32 -0.20
CA ARG A 293 9.47 -1.92 0.32
C ARG A 293 10.08 -2.93 -0.63
N HIS A 294 9.34 -3.38 -1.64
CA HIS A 294 9.77 -4.39 -2.61
C HIS A 294 10.17 -3.70 -3.92
N PHE A 295 11.41 -3.93 -4.36
CA PHE A 295 11.97 -3.34 -5.58
C PHE A 295 12.72 -4.39 -6.39
N GLU A 296 12.39 -4.53 -7.66
CA GLU A 296 13.11 -5.36 -8.63
C GLU A 296 14.10 -4.53 -9.45
N GLU A 297 13.85 -3.23 -9.54
CA GLU A 297 14.71 -2.28 -10.23
C GLU A 297 14.51 -0.85 -9.72
N PHE A 298 15.47 0.01 -9.94
CA PHE A 298 15.33 1.45 -9.79
C PHE A 298 16.27 2.22 -10.71
N ARG A 299 16.11 3.53 -10.78
CA ARG A 299 16.93 4.41 -11.60
C ARG A 299 17.60 5.47 -10.75
N LEU A 300 18.86 5.76 -11.06
CA LEU A 300 19.59 6.92 -10.59
C LEU A 300 19.54 7.98 -11.68
N ARG A 301 18.72 9.02 -11.50
CA ARG A 301 18.58 10.10 -12.49
C ARG A 301 19.65 11.15 -12.28
N ALA A 302 20.32 11.52 -13.36
CA ALA A 302 21.40 12.52 -13.35
C ALA A 302 20.87 13.97 -13.36
N GLY A 303 19.63 14.21 -13.78
CA GLY A 303 19.04 15.55 -13.88
C GLY A 303 19.64 16.42 -14.98
N LYS A 304 19.73 15.88 -16.16
CA LYS A 304 20.47 16.48 -17.26
C LYS A 304 20.02 17.90 -17.62
N ASN A 305 18.71 18.14 -17.71
CA ASN A 305 18.18 19.43 -18.17
C ASN A 305 17.97 20.41 -17.00
N ASP A 306 17.94 19.95 -15.77
CA ASP A 306 17.68 20.76 -14.56
C ASP A 306 18.91 20.93 -13.65
N ILE A 307 20.11 20.56 -14.11
CA ILE A 307 21.31 20.50 -13.25
C ILE A 307 21.81 21.89 -12.80
N SER A 308 21.56 22.93 -13.57
CA SER A 308 21.97 24.29 -13.26
C SER A 308 20.94 25.06 -12.42
N ASN A 309 19.71 24.61 -12.38
CA ASN A 309 18.69 25.03 -11.44
C ASN A 309 18.66 24.06 -10.29
N PRO A 310 17.97 24.31 -9.15
CA PRO A 310 17.87 23.25 -8.15
C PRO A 310 17.44 21.99 -8.86
N PHE A 311 18.24 20.95 -8.80
CA PHE A 311 18.01 19.64 -9.45
C PHE A 311 16.81 18.95 -8.80
N ILE A 312 15.66 19.63 -8.80
CA ILE A 312 14.48 19.21 -8.07
C ILE A 312 13.20 19.26 -8.90
N ARG A 313 13.17 19.90 -10.09
CA ARG A 313 11.91 20.14 -10.83
C ARG A 313 11.14 18.86 -11.09
N ASP A 314 11.82 17.83 -11.60
CA ASP A 314 11.21 16.53 -11.86
C ASP A 314 10.66 15.90 -10.58
N GLU A 315 11.48 15.81 -9.53
CA GLU A 315 11.06 15.26 -8.23
C GLU A 315 9.93 16.08 -7.60
N PHE A 316 10.05 17.41 -7.66
CA PHE A 316 9.04 18.33 -7.13
C PHE A 316 7.67 18.12 -7.80
N ILE A 317 7.62 18.03 -9.13
CA ILE A 317 6.36 17.83 -9.87
C ILE A 317 5.79 16.43 -9.61
N ARG A 318 6.63 15.40 -9.52
CA ARG A 318 6.18 14.06 -9.17
C ARG A 318 5.61 13.99 -7.74
N ARG A 319 6.21 14.70 -6.78
CA ARG A 319 5.65 14.83 -5.43
C ARG A 319 4.35 15.65 -5.41
N LEU A 320 4.19 16.67 -6.26
CA LEU A 320 2.90 17.35 -6.42
C LEU A 320 1.82 16.40 -6.94
N TRP A 321 2.17 15.47 -7.83
CA TRP A 321 1.26 14.43 -8.30
C TRP A 321 0.77 13.54 -7.16
N THR A 322 1.65 13.15 -6.25
CA THR A 322 1.25 12.39 -5.05
C THR A 322 0.44 13.24 -4.07
N ASP A 323 0.77 14.54 -3.92
CA ASP A 323 -0.03 15.47 -3.12
C ASP A 323 -1.45 15.68 -3.67
N MET A 324 -1.65 15.47 -4.99
CA MET A 324 -2.98 15.46 -5.62
C MET A 324 -3.77 14.18 -5.34
N GLY A 325 -3.17 13.18 -4.69
CA GLY A 325 -3.79 11.92 -4.29
C GLY A 325 -3.60 10.77 -5.29
N HIS A 326 -2.56 10.81 -6.10
CA HIS A 326 -2.25 9.78 -7.10
C HIS A 326 -0.93 9.08 -6.80
N GLU A 327 -0.80 7.86 -7.26
CA GLU A 327 0.45 7.12 -7.18
C GLU A 327 1.45 7.64 -8.21
N GLY A 328 2.70 7.79 -7.80
CA GLY A 328 3.75 8.33 -8.63
C GLY A 328 5.14 7.82 -8.24
N THR A 329 6.06 7.91 -9.18
CA THR A 329 7.46 7.52 -9.01
C THR A 329 8.21 8.59 -8.23
N VAL A 330 7.88 8.79 -6.97
CA VAL A 330 8.65 9.67 -6.09
C VAL A 330 10.04 9.09 -5.82
N GLY A 331 10.97 9.91 -5.40
CA GLY A 331 12.35 9.50 -5.25
C GLY A 331 13.03 10.09 -4.02
N ARG A 332 14.35 9.84 -3.96
CA ARG A 332 15.23 10.33 -2.92
C ARG A 332 16.56 10.77 -3.51
N PHE A 333 17.12 11.86 -3.01
CA PHE A 333 18.47 12.25 -3.41
C PHE A 333 19.52 11.43 -2.67
N ALA A 334 20.57 11.02 -3.39
CA ALA A 334 21.65 10.21 -2.88
C ALA A 334 22.99 10.62 -3.51
N SER A 335 24.09 10.43 -2.79
CA SER A 335 25.44 10.53 -3.31
C SER A 335 25.80 9.26 -4.06
N VAL A 336 26.43 9.35 -5.23
CA VAL A 336 26.86 8.18 -6.00
C VAL A 336 28.37 8.09 -6.06
N TYR A 337 28.89 6.90 -5.80
CA TYR A 337 30.31 6.57 -5.88
C TYR A 337 30.52 5.40 -6.86
N LEU A 338 31.56 5.47 -7.65
CA LEU A 338 32.04 4.35 -8.48
C LEU A 338 33.45 3.95 -7.99
N ASN A 339 33.61 2.70 -7.58
CA ASN A 339 34.86 2.18 -7.01
C ASN A 339 35.47 3.15 -5.96
N GLY A 340 34.61 3.62 -5.05
CA GLY A 340 35.00 4.54 -3.97
C GLY A 340 35.12 6.02 -4.36
N TYR A 341 35.11 6.38 -5.64
CA TYR A 341 35.21 7.76 -6.10
C TYR A 341 33.83 8.44 -6.18
N PHE A 342 33.64 9.53 -5.45
CA PHE A 342 32.41 10.32 -5.53
C PHE A 342 32.20 10.89 -6.93
N LYS A 343 31.04 10.65 -7.51
CA LYS A 343 30.68 11.05 -8.89
C LYS A 343 29.63 12.15 -8.98
N GLY A 344 29.01 12.49 -7.88
CA GLY A 344 27.96 13.49 -7.83
C GLY A 344 26.73 12.99 -7.06
N TYR A 345 25.70 13.83 -7.00
CA TYR A 345 24.41 13.44 -6.41
C TYR A 345 23.41 13.10 -7.52
N TYR A 346 22.49 12.22 -7.19
CA TYR A 346 21.49 11.68 -8.09
C TYR A 346 20.14 11.63 -7.41
N ASN A 347 19.07 11.62 -8.20
CA ASN A 347 17.74 11.30 -7.72
C ASN A 347 17.49 9.81 -7.95
N LEU A 348 17.42 9.03 -6.88
CA LEU A 348 17.02 7.62 -6.90
C LEU A 348 15.52 7.55 -7.02
N VAL A 349 15.00 6.89 -8.06
CA VAL A 349 13.58 6.81 -8.37
C VAL A 349 13.20 5.43 -8.88
N GLU A 350 11.93 5.07 -8.73
CA GLU A 350 11.35 3.90 -9.37
C GLU A 350 11.17 4.12 -10.88
N ARG A 351 10.97 3.06 -11.62
CA ARG A 351 10.61 3.11 -13.04
C ARG A 351 9.15 2.72 -13.21
N ILE A 352 8.44 3.41 -14.10
CA ILE A 352 7.06 3.05 -14.48
C ILE A 352 7.10 1.79 -15.32
N ARG A 353 7.02 0.63 -14.68
CA ARG A 353 7.06 -0.72 -15.25
C ARG A 353 6.16 -1.64 -14.44
N GLU A 354 5.94 -2.85 -14.92
CA GLU A 354 5.14 -3.85 -14.21
C GLU A 354 5.53 -4.04 -12.73
N PRO A 355 6.82 -4.17 -12.34
CA PRO A 355 7.20 -4.30 -10.93
C PRO A 355 6.77 -3.12 -10.05
N PHE A 356 6.86 -1.88 -10.57
CA PHE A 356 6.33 -0.70 -9.88
C PHE A 356 4.82 -0.81 -9.66
N MET A 357 4.07 -1.18 -10.71
CA MET A 357 2.63 -1.33 -10.62
C MET A 357 2.24 -2.39 -9.59
N GLN A 358 2.87 -3.56 -9.66
CA GLN A 358 2.60 -4.67 -8.74
C GLN A 358 2.88 -4.27 -7.29
N SER A 359 3.99 -3.59 -7.02
CA SER A 359 4.38 -3.18 -5.67
C SER A 359 3.44 -2.12 -5.08
N HIS A 360 3.07 -1.10 -5.86
CA HIS A 360 2.21 -0.01 -5.41
C HIS A 360 0.75 -0.45 -5.26
N HIS A 361 0.25 -1.29 -6.17
CA HIS A 361 -1.12 -1.79 -6.13
C HIS A 361 -1.28 -3.09 -5.32
N ARG A 362 -0.17 -3.63 -4.76
CA ARG A 362 -0.15 -4.89 -4.01
C ARG A 362 -0.81 -6.03 -4.80
N SER A 363 -0.51 -6.11 -6.08
CA SER A 363 -1.07 -7.05 -7.05
C SER A 363 0.04 -7.89 -7.66
N SER A 364 -0.21 -9.19 -7.90
CA SER A 364 0.66 -10.07 -8.68
C SER A 364 0.24 -10.22 -10.13
N GLU A 365 -0.84 -9.53 -10.53
CA GLU A 365 -1.35 -9.56 -11.90
C GLU A 365 -0.36 -8.89 -12.87
N ALA A 366 -0.40 -9.31 -14.12
CA ALA A 366 0.34 -8.65 -15.19
C ALA A 366 -0.26 -7.28 -15.53
N TRP A 367 0.55 -6.38 -16.06
CA TRP A 367 0.15 -5.03 -16.41
C TRP A 367 0.42 -4.70 -17.89
N ASP A 368 -0.42 -3.90 -18.48
CA ASP A 368 -0.13 -3.17 -19.71
C ASP A 368 0.46 -1.80 -19.31
N VAL A 369 1.70 -1.53 -19.71
CA VAL A 369 2.39 -0.27 -19.46
C VAL A 369 2.75 0.38 -20.78
N ASN A 370 2.00 1.42 -21.13
CA ASN A 370 2.21 2.21 -22.34
C ASN A 370 3.03 3.46 -22.02
N TYR A 371 4.24 3.51 -22.54
CA TYR A 371 5.18 4.62 -22.37
C TYR A 371 5.41 5.30 -23.73
N ILE A 372 4.83 6.47 -23.90
CA ILE A 372 4.94 7.30 -25.14
C ILE A 372 4.51 6.52 -26.40
N GLY A 373 3.46 5.69 -26.30
CA GLY A 373 2.98 4.87 -27.42
C GLY A 373 3.70 3.54 -27.61
N VAL A 374 4.71 3.24 -26.79
CA VAL A 374 5.41 1.96 -26.77
C VAL A 374 4.98 1.17 -25.53
N PHE A 375 4.58 -0.07 -25.70
CA PHE A 375 4.25 -0.96 -24.60
C PHE A 375 5.56 -1.55 -24.05
N GLU A 376 5.98 -1.04 -22.92
CA GLU A 376 7.17 -1.50 -22.20
C GLU A 376 6.91 -2.82 -21.48
N ASP A 377 5.66 -3.03 -21.03
CA ASP A 377 5.15 -4.29 -20.50
C ASP A 377 3.74 -4.53 -21.06
N GLY A 378 3.34 -5.79 -21.18
CA GLY A 378 2.05 -6.17 -21.77
C GLY A 378 1.97 -5.92 -23.27
N ASP A 379 0.78 -5.51 -23.75
CA ASP A 379 0.51 -5.29 -25.18
C ASP A 379 -0.56 -4.20 -25.43
N SER A 380 -0.75 -3.85 -26.71
CA SER A 380 -1.71 -2.81 -27.12
C SER A 380 -3.16 -3.30 -27.26
N VAL A 381 -3.45 -4.57 -27.09
CA VAL A 381 -4.76 -5.15 -27.45
C VAL A 381 -5.90 -4.43 -26.75
N HIS A 382 -5.85 -4.28 -25.43
CA HIS A 382 -6.91 -3.59 -24.70
C HIS A 382 -6.98 -2.09 -25.03
N TRP A 383 -5.82 -1.46 -25.26
CA TRP A 383 -5.76 -0.07 -25.71
C TRP A 383 -6.49 0.14 -27.03
N ASP A 384 -6.21 -0.70 -28.04
CA ASP A 384 -6.73 -0.56 -29.40
C ASP A 384 -8.18 -1.02 -29.51
N THR A 385 -8.54 -2.12 -28.82
CA THR A 385 -9.85 -2.78 -29.03
C THR A 385 -10.91 -2.37 -28.01
N VAL A 386 -10.52 -1.79 -26.85
CA VAL A 386 -11.46 -1.42 -25.80
C VAL A 386 -11.41 0.07 -25.48
N LEU A 387 -10.23 0.62 -25.12
CA LEU A 387 -10.13 2.02 -24.72
C LEU A 387 -10.43 2.97 -25.89
N GLN A 388 -9.75 2.79 -27.03
CA GLN A 388 -9.92 3.67 -28.19
C GLN A 388 -11.36 3.71 -28.73
N PRO A 389 -12.07 2.59 -28.93
CA PRO A 389 -13.49 2.61 -29.31
C PRO A 389 -14.38 3.36 -28.34
N ARG A 390 -14.16 3.22 -27.01
CA ARG A 390 -14.94 3.93 -25.99
C ARG A 390 -14.65 5.43 -25.95
N LEU A 391 -13.42 5.83 -26.17
CA LEU A 391 -13.04 7.25 -26.33
C LEU A 391 -13.64 7.90 -27.59
N ASN A 392 -13.79 7.13 -28.65
CA ASN A 392 -14.33 7.63 -29.93
C ASN A 392 -15.88 7.63 -29.98
N ALA A 393 -16.54 7.05 -28.98
CA ALA A 393 -17.99 7.13 -28.84
C ALA A 393 -18.45 8.54 -28.46
N ASP A 394 -19.74 8.84 -28.65
CA ASP A 394 -20.32 10.12 -28.20
C ASP A 394 -20.39 10.16 -26.68
N LEU A 395 -19.46 10.88 -26.05
CA LEU A 395 -19.34 10.99 -24.59
C LEU A 395 -20.38 11.91 -23.95
N SER A 396 -21.25 12.54 -24.72
CA SER A 396 -22.43 13.24 -24.22
C SER A 396 -23.57 12.27 -23.83
N VAL A 397 -23.50 11.03 -24.27
CA VAL A 397 -24.45 9.95 -23.94
C VAL A 397 -24.01 9.21 -22.69
N LYS A 398 -24.90 9.13 -21.70
CA LYS A 398 -24.59 8.53 -20.38
C LYS A 398 -24.01 7.11 -20.49
N ALA A 399 -24.58 6.26 -21.30
CA ALA A 399 -24.12 4.86 -21.45
C ALA A 399 -22.67 4.80 -21.96
N ASN A 400 -22.30 5.65 -22.91
CA ASN A 400 -20.93 5.71 -23.44
C ASN A 400 -19.95 6.27 -22.41
N TRP A 401 -20.36 7.33 -21.69
CA TRP A 401 -19.60 7.90 -20.59
C TRP A 401 -19.33 6.87 -19.47
N ASP A 402 -20.37 6.17 -19.04
CA ASP A 402 -20.25 5.12 -18.01
C ASP A 402 -19.37 3.96 -18.49
N ALA A 403 -19.50 3.57 -19.76
CA ALA A 403 -18.63 2.55 -20.35
C ALA A 403 -17.16 2.97 -20.41
N LEU A 404 -16.88 4.24 -20.71
CA LEU A 404 -15.51 4.76 -20.68
C LEU A 404 -14.92 4.73 -19.28
N ARG A 405 -15.68 5.16 -18.27
CA ARG A 405 -15.24 5.17 -16.85
C ARG A 405 -14.92 3.79 -16.27
N GLN A 406 -15.41 2.72 -16.89
CA GLN A 406 -15.06 1.35 -16.50
C GLN A 406 -13.63 0.95 -16.95
N VAL A 407 -13.02 1.70 -17.87
CA VAL A 407 -11.71 1.37 -18.44
C VAL A 407 -10.69 2.51 -18.36
N LEU A 408 -11.13 3.72 -18.03
CA LEU A 408 -10.29 4.91 -17.84
C LEU A 408 -10.66 5.60 -16.55
N ASP A 409 -9.67 5.85 -15.68
CA ASP A 409 -9.83 6.73 -14.54
C ASP A 409 -9.87 8.18 -15.03
N VAL A 410 -11.08 8.67 -15.28
CA VAL A 410 -11.30 10.02 -15.82
C VAL A 410 -10.90 11.12 -14.85
N THR A 411 -10.88 10.83 -13.54
CA THR A 411 -10.43 11.77 -12.51
C THR A 411 -8.91 11.90 -12.52
N ASN A 412 -8.22 10.78 -12.55
CA ASN A 412 -6.77 10.74 -12.70
C ASN A 412 -6.35 11.43 -14.01
N PHE A 413 -7.04 11.17 -15.12
CA PHE A 413 -6.77 11.83 -16.40
C PHE A 413 -6.97 13.36 -16.32
N ALA A 414 -8.04 13.83 -15.69
CA ALA A 414 -8.29 15.26 -15.50
C ALA A 414 -7.18 15.91 -14.66
N ASP A 415 -6.77 15.30 -13.57
CA ASP A 415 -5.68 15.77 -12.71
C ASP A 415 -4.33 15.76 -13.44
N TYR A 416 -4.09 14.75 -14.27
CA TYR A 416 -2.88 14.66 -15.09
C TYR A 416 -2.79 15.83 -16.07
N ILE A 417 -3.88 16.14 -16.76
CA ILE A 417 -3.96 17.30 -17.64
C ILE A 417 -3.80 18.62 -16.85
N LEU A 418 -4.44 18.70 -15.66
CA LEU A 418 -4.37 19.90 -14.82
C LEU A 418 -2.95 20.17 -14.34
N LEU A 419 -2.23 19.15 -13.85
CA LEU A 419 -0.85 19.30 -13.38
C LEU A 419 0.10 19.73 -14.51
N ASN A 420 0.00 19.09 -15.68
CA ASN A 420 0.83 19.43 -16.84
C ASN A 420 0.47 20.81 -17.40
N THR A 421 -0.81 21.20 -17.37
CA THR A 421 -1.24 22.57 -17.70
C THR A 421 -0.72 23.57 -16.68
N TRP A 422 -0.81 23.27 -15.39
CA TRP A 422 -0.29 24.13 -14.32
C TRP A 422 1.22 24.35 -14.46
N SER A 423 1.99 23.28 -14.69
CA SER A 423 3.45 23.35 -14.80
C SER A 423 3.94 23.82 -16.18
N ALA A 424 3.07 23.97 -17.20
CA ALA A 424 3.40 24.26 -18.61
C ALA A 424 4.57 23.41 -19.10
N MET A 425 4.41 22.10 -19.01
CA MET A 425 5.43 21.11 -19.33
C MET A 425 5.97 21.28 -20.75
N TRP A 426 7.31 21.38 -20.90
CA TRP A 426 7.93 21.66 -22.19
C TRP A 426 7.89 20.48 -23.15
N ASP A 427 8.39 19.34 -22.73
CA ASP A 427 8.51 18.14 -23.60
C ASP A 427 7.28 17.22 -23.44
N TRP A 428 6.10 17.84 -23.51
CA TRP A 428 4.80 17.22 -23.35
C TRP A 428 3.80 17.98 -24.24
N PRO A 429 2.74 17.36 -24.77
CA PRO A 429 2.16 16.01 -24.50
C PRO A 429 2.61 14.91 -25.46
N HIS A 430 3.52 15.18 -26.38
CA HIS A 430 3.99 14.20 -27.37
C HIS A 430 5.03 13.23 -26.78
N ASN A 431 5.78 13.68 -25.78
CA ASN A 431 6.71 12.88 -24.97
C ASN A 431 6.29 12.89 -23.49
N ASN A 432 7.06 12.23 -22.65
CA ASN A 432 7.03 12.32 -21.18
C ASN A 432 5.66 12.01 -20.58
N TRP A 433 4.97 11.00 -21.13
CA TRP A 433 3.75 10.46 -20.55
C TRP A 433 3.83 8.94 -20.43
N ALA A 434 3.13 8.42 -19.43
CA ALA A 434 2.92 6.99 -19.27
C ALA A 434 1.49 6.73 -18.81
N MET A 435 0.93 5.62 -19.28
CA MET A 435 -0.35 5.10 -18.81
C MET A 435 -0.22 3.60 -18.56
N ALA A 436 -0.86 3.13 -17.50
CA ALA A 436 -0.85 1.71 -17.19
C ALA A 436 -2.22 1.21 -16.72
N ARG A 437 -2.44 -0.09 -16.89
CA ARG A 437 -3.62 -0.81 -16.41
C ARG A 437 -3.25 -2.24 -16.01
N GLU A 438 -3.89 -2.75 -14.96
CA GLU A 438 -3.84 -4.16 -14.60
C GLU A 438 -4.53 -5.03 -15.67
N ARG A 439 -3.98 -6.17 -16.03
CA ARG A 439 -4.54 -7.11 -17.02
C ARG A 439 -5.63 -7.99 -16.40
N SER A 440 -6.55 -7.36 -15.70
CA SER A 440 -7.73 -7.99 -15.10
C SER A 440 -9.01 -7.49 -15.76
N ALA A 441 -10.13 -8.14 -15.48
CA ALA A 441 -11.45 -7.75 -16.00
C ALA A 441 -11.89 -6.35 -15.49
N THR A 442 -11.37 -5.91 -14.35
CA THR A 442 -11.68 -4.62 -13.71
C THR A 442 -10.55 -3.61 -13.82
N GLY A 443 -9.47 -3.96 -14.51
CA GLY A 443 -8.30 -3.08 -14.67
C GLY A 443 -8.64 -1.84 -15.50
N ILE A 444 -8.29 -0.67 -14.97
CA ILE A 444 -8.56 0.65 -15.56
C ILE A 444 -7.27 1.39 -15.86
N TRP A 445 -7.23 2.07 -17.01
CA TRP A 445 -6.10 2.90 -17.41
C TRP A 445 -5.96 4.12 -16.50
N ARG A 446 -4.73 4.39 -16.03
CA ARG A 446 -4.33 5.59 -15.26
C ARG A 446 -3.10 6.21 -15.87
N CYS A 447 -3.01 7.53 -15.79
CA CYS A 447 -1.81 8.30 -16.14
C CYS A 447 -0.83 8.32 -14.97
N TYR A 448 0.45 8.38 -15.31
CA TYR A 448 1.56 8.54 -14.38
C TYR A 448 2.49 9.66 -14.84
N VAL A 449 2.93 10.50 -13.92
CA VAL A 449 3.85 11.60 -14.22
C VAL A 449 5.27 11.06 -14.32
N TRP A 450 5.91 11.38 -15.42
CA TRP A 450 7.26 10.94 -15.72
C TRP A 450 8.03 12.02 -16.44
N ASP A 451 9.39 12.12 -16.14
CA ASP A 451 10.33 13.03 -16.79
C ASP A 451 9.86 14.49 -16.82
N ALA A 452 9.41 14.94 -15.64
CA ALA A 452 8.72 16.21 -15.47
C ALA A 452 9.69 17.40 -15.29
N GLU A 453 10.98 17.24 -15.61
CA GLU A 453 11.97 18.31 -15.48
C GLU A 453 11.71 19.52 -16.39
N GLY A 454 10.89 19.34 -17.43
CA GLY A 454 10.54 20.36 -18.41
C GLY A 454 9.49 21.38 -17.95
N GLY A 455 9.00 21.32 -16.71
CA GLY A 455 8.02 22.27 -16.20
C GLY A 455 8.64 23.59 -15.69
N TYR A 456 7.78 24.57 -15.36
CA TYR A 456 8.14 25.82 -14.70
C TYR A 456 9.20 26.63 -15.47
N ASP A 457 8.81 27.11 -16.65
CA ASP A 457 9.64 27.99 -17.52
C ASP A 457 10.83 27.29 -18.21
N MET A 458 10.82 25.96 -18.30
CA MET A 458 11.79 25.25 -19.11
C MET A 458 11.40 25.33 -20.60
N GLY A 459 12.41 25.43 -21.50
CA GLY A 459 12.20 25.39 -22.95
C GLY A 459 11.37 26.53 -23.51
N GLY A 460 11.27 27.67 -22.79
CA GLY A 460 10.54 28.87 -23.25
C GLY A 460 9.03 28.82 -22.97
N LYS A 461 8.51 27.83 -22.26
CA LYS A 461 7.12 27.77 -21.82
C LYS A 461 6.94 28.47 -20.47
N GLY A 462 7.10 29.80 -20.46
CA GLY A 462 6.93 30.64 -19.28
C GLY A 462 5.48 30.69 -18.75
N PRO A 463 5.23 31.44 -17.65
CA PRO A 463 3.92 31.51 -17.00
C PRO A 463 2.77 31.90 -17.96
N ALA A 464 3.04 32.66 -19.00
CA ALA A 464 2.04 33.10 -19.97
C ALA A 464 1.71 32.09 -21.08
N TYR A 465 2.39 30.97 -21.15
CA TYR A 465 2.22 29.96 -22.19
C TYR A 465 0.80 29.36 -22.21
N GLN A 466 0.25 29.16 -23.39
CA GLN A 466 -1.15 28.74 -23.59
C GLN A 466 -1.27 27.21 -23.78
N THR A 467 -0.97 26.44 -22.75
CA THR A 467 -0.90 24.97 -22.80
C THR A 467 -2.17 24.31 -23.34
N LEU A 468 -3.36 24.77 -22.91
CA LEU A 468 -4.62 24.16 -23.37
C LEU A 468 -4.81 24.39 -24.88
N ARG A 469 -4.58 25.61 -25.37
CA ARG A 469 -4.74 25.93 -26.78
C ARG A 469 -3.65 25.27 -27.62
N ASP A 470 -2.39 25.50 -27.27
CA ASP A 470 -1.25 25.22 -28.15
C ASP A 470 -0.84 23.75 -28.14
N ASP A 471 -0.94 23.09 -26.99
CA ASP A 471 -0.49 21.71 -26.84
C ASP A 471 -1.64 20.68 -26.94
N LEU A 472 -2.85 21.01 -26.49
CA LEU A 472 -3.93 20.04 -26.36
C LEU A 472 -5.06 20.21 -27.35
N LEU A 473 -5.54 21.44 -27.61
CA LEU A 473 -6.70 21.66 -28.45
C LEU A 473 -6.31 21.91 -29.93
N SER A 474 -5.15 22.47 -30.20
CA SER A 474 -4.64 22.63 -31.56
C SER A 474 -4.50 21.25 -32.25
N THR A 475 -4.87 21.21 -33.52
CA THR A 475 -4.63 20.05 -34.40
C THR A 475 -3.47 20.31 -35.38
N ALA A 476 -2.85 21.49 -35.30
CA ALA A 476 -1.72 21.85 -36.14
C ALA A 476 -0.43 21.18 -35.61
N GLY A 477 0.26 20.48 -36.51
CA GLY A 477 1.52 19.79 -36.17
C GLY A 477 1.36 18.37 -35.70
N VAL A 478 2.42 17.59 -35.88
CA VAL A 478 2.42 16.14 -35.58
C VAL A 478 2.32 15.86 -34.07
N ASN A 479 2.90 16.73 -33.25
CA ASN A 479 2.94 16.56 -31.80
C ASN A 479 1.56 16.66 -31.14
N ASN A 480 0.64 17.40 -31.75
CA ASN A 480 -0.70 17.63 -31.21
C ASN A 480 -1.70 16.52 -31.59
N ASN A 481 -1.27 15.52 -32.37
CA ASN A 481 -2.08 14.36 -32.76
C ASN A 481 -1.59 13.07 -32.10
N THR A 482 -0.78 13.18 -31.06
CA THR A 482 -0.39 12.06 -30.19
C THR A 482 -1.51 11.70 -29.21
N PRO A 483 -1.45 10.54 -28.53
CA PRO A 483 -2.55 10.01 -27.71
C PRO A 483 -3.15 11.01 -26.71
N ILE A 484 -2.35 11.70 -25.93
CA ILE A 484 -2.85 12.57 -24.84
C ILE A 484 -3.71 13.73 -25.37
N PRO A 485 -3.28 14.54 -26.36
CA PRO A 485 -4.14 15.59 -26.95
C PRO A 485 -5.42 15.03 -27.59
N VAL A 486 -5.32 13.90 -28.28
CA VAL A 486 -6.49 13.25 -28.90
C VAL A 486 -7.50 12.85 -27.84
N MET A 487 -7.06 12.18 -26.77
CA MET A 487 -7.92 11.80 -25.64
C MET A 487 -8.57 13.05 -25.02
N PHE A 488 -7.79 14.09 -24.75
CA PHE A 488 -8.32 15.32 -24.15
C PHE A 488 -9.40 15.95 -25.02
N ARG A 489 -9.18 16.11 -26.33
CA ARG A 489 -10.19 16.64 -27.26
C ARG A 489 -11.47 15.82 -27.29
N ARG A 490 -11.36 14.48 -27.21
CA ARG A 490 -12.53 13.59 -27.12
C ARG A 490 -13.26 13.79 -25.79
N MET A 491 -12.54 13.86 -24.69
CA MET A 491 -13.12 14.10 -23.37
C MET A 491 -13.83 15.45 -23.28
N MET A 492 -13.29 16.49 -23.93
CA MET A 492 -13.86 17.84 -23.96
C MET A 492 -15.26 17.89 -24.61
N THR A 493 -15.65 16.92 -25.41
CA THR A 493 -17.02 16.86 -25.99
C THR A 493 -18.06 16.57 -24.90
N SER A 494 -17.67 15.97 -23.77
CA SER A 494 -18.56 15.65 -22.64
C SER A 494 -18.73 16.86 -21.71
N PRO A 495 -19.95 17.36 -21.48
CA PRO A 495 -20.23 18.37 -20.44
C PRO A 495 -19.85 17.88 -19.03
N GLU A 496 -20.00 16.58 -18.79
CA GLU A 496 -19.65 15.97 -17.50
C GLU A 496 -18.14 15.98 -17.25
N PHE A 497 -17.33 15.74 -18.30
CA PHE A 497 -15.87 15.88 -18.16
C PHE A 497 -15.46 17.33 -17.90
N ARG A 498 -16.03 18.30 -18.61
CA ARG A 498 -15.70 19.72 -18.38
C ARG A 498 -16.03 20.16 -16.95
N LEU A 499 -17.17 19.71 -16.40
CA LEU A 499 -17.52 19.99 -15.01
C LEU A 499 -16.60 19.24 -14.03
N LEU A 500 -16.30 17.97 -14.27
CA LEU A 500 -15.30 17.23 -13.49
C LEU A 500 -13.94 17.96 -13.48
N PHE A 501 -13.50 18.45 -14.63
CA PHE A 501 -12.24 19.21 -14.69
C PHE A 501 -12.31 20.50 -13.85
N ALA A 502 -13.44 21.20 -13.85
CA ALA A 502 -13.69 22.35 -12.99
C ALA A 502 -13.65 21.97 -11.50
N ASP A 503 -14.17 20.81 -11.14
CA ASP A 503 -14.10 20.28 -9.77
C ASP A 503 -12.64 20.03 -9.35
N ARG A 504 -11.82 19.50 -10.26
CA ARG A 504 -10.39 19.26 -10.00
C ARG A 504 -9.62 20.59 -9.88
N ILE A 505 -9.94 21.58 -10.69
CA ILE A 505 -9.41 22.95 -10.53
C ILE A 505 -9.75 23.48 -9.14
N GLN A 506 -11.02 23.39 -8.71
CA GLN A 506 -11.46 23.85 -7.38
C GLN A 506 -10.72 23.10 -6.26
N LYS A 507 -10.56 21.80 -6.37
CA LYS A 507 -9.89 20.97 -5.38
C LYS A 507 -8.42 21.32 -5.21
N HIS A 508 -7.70 21.48 -6.31
CA HIS A 508 -6.24 21.58 -6.27
C HIS A 508 -5.70 23.01 -6.26
N LEU A 509 -6.42 23.98 -6.81
CA LEU A 509 -5.93 25.37 -6.94
C LEU A 509 -6.56 26.35 -5.94
N PHE A 510 -7.49 25.87 -5.06
CA PHE A 510 -8.16 26.69 -4.06
C PHE A 510 -8.10 26.03 -2.70
N ASN A 511 -8.40 26.81 -1.66
CA ASN A 511 -8.65 26.33 -0.28
C ASN A 511 -7.56 25.43 0.30
N GLY A 512 -6.30 25.67 0.00
CA GLY A 512 -5.18 24.86 0.47
C GLY A 512 -5.02 23.54 -0.28
N GLY A 513 -5.57 23.43 -1.48
CA GLY A 513 -5.35 22.30 -2.39
C GLY A 513 -3.88 22.16 -2.82
N ALA A 514 -3.53 21.01 -3.36
CA ALA A 514 -2.15 20.57 -3.62
C ALA A 514 -1.31 21.55 -4.46
N LEU A 515 -1.94 22.28 -5.38
CA LEU A 515 -1.28 23.23 -6.28
C LEU A 515 -1.37 24.70 -5.81
N THR A 516 -1.83 24.95 -4.57
CA THR A 516 -1.81 26.30 -3.98
C THR A 516 -0.41 26.67 -3.49
N ASP A 517 -0.11 27.96 -3.42
CA ASP A 517 1.19 28.46 -2.97
C ASP A 517 1.52 27.99 -1.54
N SER A 518 0.50 27.89 -0.69
CA SER A 518 0.63 27.39 0.68
C SER A 518 1.07 25.91 0.78
N LYS A 519 0.91 25.13 -0.30
CA LYS A 519 1.34 23.72 -0.39
C LYS A 519 2.60 23.56 -1.24
N THR A 520 2.64 24.20 -2.39
CA THR A 520 3.78 24.08 -3.32
C THR A 520 5.06 24.71 -2.77
N SER A 521 4.96 25.86 -2.07
CA SER A 521 6.15 26.53 -1.52
C SER A 521 6.88 25.67 -0.45
N PRO A 522 6.23 25.12 0.59
CA PRO A 522 6.87 24.22 1.52
C PRO A 522 7.42 22.95 0.84
N ARG A 523 6.70 22.37 -0.11
CA ARG A 523 7.15 21.19 -0.86
C ARG A 523 8.43 21.46 -1.63
N ARG A 524 8.51 22.61 -2.33
CA ARG A 524 9.73 23.04 -3.02
C ARG A 524 10.89 23.23 -2.04
N VAL A 525 10.63 23.90 -0.90
CA VAL A 525 11.67 24.13 0.13
C VAL A 525 12.20 22.79 0.66
N ALA A 526 11.32 21.82 0.92
CA ALA A 526 11.72 20.50 1.37
C ALA A 526 12.61 19.78 0.34
N CYS A 527 12.20 19.72 -0.93
CA CYS A 527 13.03 19.14 -2.01
C CYS A 527 14.38 19.83 -2.13
N GLN A 528 14.41 21.16 -2.02
CA GLN A 528 15.66 21.94 -2.08
C GLN A 528 16.56 21.65 -0.89
N ALA A 529 16.00 21.48 0.31
CA ALA A 529 16.79 21.20 1.51
C ALA A 529 17.52 19.86 1.43
N GLU A 530 16.90 18.86 0.79
CA GLU A 530 17.54 17.54 0.58
C GLU A 530 18.78 17.64 -0.31
N VAL A 531 18.79 18.52 -1.31
CA VAL A 531 19.83 18.55 -2.35
C VAL A 531 20.85 19.66 -2.16
N SER A 532 20.51 20.76 -1.49
CA SER A 532 21.38 21.93 -1.35
C SER A 532 22.78 21.65 -0.78
N PRO A 533 22.93 20.80 0.26
CA PRO A 533 24.26 20.46 0.75
C PRO A 533 25.13 19.77 -0.30
N LEU A 534 24.53 18.96 -1.17
CA LEU A 534 25.20 18.21 -2.23
C LEU A 534 25.52 19.09 -3.45
N MET A 535 24.63 20.06 -3.77
CA MET A 535 24.85 21.01 -4.85
C MET A 535 26.10 21.88 -4.63
N SER A 536 26.33 22.29 -3.38
CA SER A 536 27.48 23.10 -3.02
C SER A 536 28.81 22.41 -3.36
N LEU A 537 28.87 21.08 -3.25
CA LEU A 537 30.05 20.27 -3.63
C LEU A 537 30.29 20.27 -5.14
N ALA A 538 29.26 20.46 -5.96
CA ALA A 538 29.35 20.56 -7.40
C ALA A 538 29.59 22.00 -7.88
N GLY A 539 29.77 22.96 -6.97
CA GLY A 539 29.92 24.38 -7.29
C GLY A 539 28.63 25.03 -7.81
N LEU A 540 27.48 24.42 -7.55
CA LEU A 540 26.16 24.89 -8.00
C LEU A 540 25.51 25.74 -6.91
N THR A 541 24.86 26.83 -7.34
CA THR A 541 24.02 27.67 -6.48
C THR A 541 22.56 27.47 -6.89
N PRO A 542 21.67 27.22 -5.92
CA PRO A 542 20.25 27.10 -6.21
C PRO A 542 19.67 28.38 -6.85
N ASP A 543 19.07 28.26 -8.03
CA ASP A 543 18.24 29.29 -8.61
C ASP A 543 16.77 29.00 -8.31
N THR A 544 16.11 29.90 -7.61
CA THR A 544 14.69 29.79 -7.23
C THR A 544 13.77 30.72 -8.04
N SER A 545 14.34 31.51 -8.96
CA SER A 545 13.59 32.50 -9.74
C SER A 545 12.48 31.86 -10.58
N TRP A 546 12.72 30.67 -11.12
CA TRP A 546 11.74 29.90 -11.88
C TRP A 546 10.45 29.67 -11.08
N PHE A 547 10.54 29.39 -9.77
CA PHE A 547 9.39 29.15 -8.92
C PHE A 547 8.75 30.46 -8.45
N THR A 548 9.56 31.45 -8.02
CA THR A 548 9.03 32.75 -7.57
C THR A 548 8.29 33.51 -8.67
N ASN A 549 8.79 33.43 -9.90
CA ASN A 549 8.09 33.96 -11.07
C ASN A 549 6.77 33.23 -11.34
N TRP A 550 6.76 31.89 -11.14
CA TRP A 550 5.59 31.07 -11.39
C TRP A 550 4.42 31.35 -10.46
N ILE A 551 4.70 31.55 -9.17
CA ILE A 551 3.67 31.85 -8.15
C ILE A 551 3.37 33.34 -8.01
N ASN A 552 3.99 34.22 -8.82
CA ASN A 552 3.71 35.67 -8.77
C ASN A 552 2.20 35.90 -8.95
N PRO A 553 1.51 36.62 -8.06
CA PRO A 553 0.05 36.76 -8.11
C PRO A 553 -0.45 37.56 -9.32
N THR A 554 0.42 38.40 -9.91
CA THR A 554 0.03 39.32 -11.02
C THR A 554 0.48 38.79 -12.38
N THR A 555 1.66 38.22 -12.47
CA THR A 555 2.31 37.82 -13.72
C THR A 555 2.59 36.32 -13.80
N GLY A 556 2.36 35.59 -12.72
CA GLY A 556 2.62 34.16 -12.64
C GLY A 556 1.54 33.33 -13.33
N ARG A 557 1.68 32.02 -13.20
CA ARG A 557 0.86 31.02 -13.91
C ARG A 557 -0.64 31.17 -13.65
N ARG A 558 -1.01 31.46 -12.40
CA ARG A 558 -2.42 31.65 -12.04
C ARG A 558 -3.11 32.76 -12.80
N ALA A 559 -2.40 33.89 -13.07
CA ALA A 559 -2.94 35.02 -13.81
C ALA A 559 -3.23 34.70 -15.29
N THR A 560 -2.56 33.67 -15.84
CA THR A 560 -2.82 33.19 -17.21
C THR A 560 -3.97 32.18 -17.27
N LEU A 561 -4.16 31.40 -16.20
CA LEU A 561 -5.16 30.32 -16.19
C LEU A 561 -6.56 30.83 -15.85
N PHE A 562 -6.68 31.86 -15.02
CA PHE A 562 -7.96 32.41 -14.57
C PHE A 562 -8.26 33.78 -15.17
N PRO A 563 -9.54 34.20 -15.24
CA PRO A 563 -9.88 35.53 -15.68
C PRO A 563 -9.35 36.58 -14.69
N ASN A 564 -8.94 37.71 -15.23
CA ASN A 564 -8.59 38.88 -14.40
C ASN A 564 -9.84 39.59 -13.84
N ALA A 565 -9.65 40.45 -12.84
CA ALA A 565 -10.75 41.15 -12.17
C ALA A 565 -11.55 42.07 -13.12
N SER A 566 -10.94 42.59 -14.17
CA SER A 566 -11.60 43.45 -15.19
C SER A 566 -12.38 42.66 -16.25
N GLY A 567 -12.21 41.33 -16.31
CA GLY A 567 -12.80 40.46 -17.32
C GLY A 567 -12.19 40.60 -18.72
N THR A 568 -11.14 41.42 -18.88
CA THR A 568 -10.44 41.61 -20.19
C THR A 568 -9.60 40.40 -20.56
N ILE A 569 -9.09 39.65 -19.55
CA ILE A 569 -8.43 38.35 -19.73
C ILE A 569 -9.38 37.31 -19.22
N LYS A 570 -9.84 36.37 -20.04
CA LYS A 570 -10.74 35.30 -19.63
C LYS A 570 -9.99 34.12 -18.97
N GLY A 571 -8.69 33.97 -19.28
CA GLY A 571 -7.85 32.89 -18.80
C GLY A 571 -8.15 31.54 -19.50
N GLN A 572 -7.15 30.67 -19.54
CA GLN A 572 -7.24 29.40 -20.28
C GLN A 572 -8.35 28.47 -19.79
N PHE A 573 -8.69 28.48 -18.50
CA PHE A 573 -9.73 27.59 -18.00
C PHE A 573 -11.15 28.05 -18.40
N ARG A 574 -11.35 29.31 -18.67
CA ARG A 574 -12.66 29.83 -19.09
C ARG A 574 -12.80 29.93 -20.61
N ASP A 575 -11.73 30.20 -21.30
CA ASP A 575 -11.65 30.31 -22.76
C ASP A 575 -10.42 29.53 -23.27
N PRO A 576 -10.51 28.17 -23.31
CA PRO A 576 -9.36 27.33 -23.64
C PRO A 576 -8.80 27.56 -25.02
N ASN A 577 -9.64 27.84 -26.00
CA ASN A 577 -9.27 28.13 -27.40
C ASN A 577 -8.89 29.59 -27.64
N GLN A 578 -9.21 30.50 -26.69
CA GLN A 578 -9.07 31.95 -26.86
C GLN A 578 -9.82 32.52 -28.07
N ASP A 579 -10.96 31.93 -28.41
CA ASP A 579 -11.84 32.33 -29.50
C ASP A 579 -13.07 33.12 -29.02
N ASN A 580 -13.12 33.44 -27.72
CA ASN A 580 -14.22 34.06 -27.00
C ASN A 580 -15.49 33.20 -26.90
N SER A 581 -15.42 31.91 -27.24
CA SER A 581 -16.48 30.93 -26.96
C SER A 581 -16.42 30.45 -25.50
N LEU A 582 -17.59 30.22 -24.92
CA LEU A 582 -17.71 29.58 -23.59
C LEU A 582 -18.28 28.16 -23.69
N SER A 583 -18.47 27.68 -24.90
CA SER A 583 -19.03 26.32 -25.12
C SER A 583 -18.12 25.21 -24.63
N ASP A 584 -16.82 25.47 -24.56
CA ASP A 584 -15.76 24.56 -24.16
C ASP A 584 -15.12 24.88 -22.79
N THR A 585 -15.75 25.81 -22.03
CA THR A 585 -15.21 26.27 -20.75
C THR A 585 -14.94 25.11 -19.78
N LEU A 586 -13.79 25.18 -19.11
CA LEU A 586 -13.39 24.32 -18.01
C LEU A 586 -13.55 24.99 -16.64
N TRP A 587 -14.02 26.25 -16.62
CA TRP A 587 -14.30 27.00 -15.40
C TRP A 587 -15.60 27.80 -15.56
N PRO A 588 -16.75 27.26 -15.05
CA PRO A 588 -18.07 27.86 -15.22
C PRO A 588 -18.17 29.32 -14.71
N LEU A 589 -19.16 30.04 -15.18
CA LEU A 589 -19.47 31.40 -14.69
C LEU A 589 -20.04 31.36 -13.27
N THR A 590 -20.78 30.31 -12.96
CA THR A 590 -21.32 30.07 -11.61
C THR A 590 -20.18 29.59 -10.71
N LEU A 591 -19.72 30.46 -9.82
CA LEU A 591 -18.61 30.16 -8.92
C LEU A 591 -18.99 29.15 -7.84
N PRO A 592 -18.01 28.35 -7.35
CA PRO A 592 -18.23 27.39 -6.27
C PRO A 592 -18.62 28.09 -4.97
N PRO A 593 -19.39 27.45 -4.10
CA PRO A 593 -19.77 27.99 -2.80
C PRO A 593 -18.55 28.07 -1.86
N ALA A 594 -18.54 29.05 -0.98
CA ALA A 594 -17.50 29.27 0.01
C ALA A 594 -17.96 28.79 1.41
N PHE A 595 -17.09 28.11 2.13
CA PHE A 595 -17.28 27.67 3.49
C PHE A 595 -16.74 28.69 4.49
N SER A 596 -17.41 28.84 5.64
CA SER A 596 -16.88 29.67 6.74
C SER A 596 -15.54 29.17 7.30
N GLN A 597 -15.32 27.85 7.20
CA GLN A 597 -14.03 27.16 7.42
C GLN A 597 -13.91 26.04 6.39
N HIS A 598 -12.74 25.85 5.77
CA HIS A 598 -12.54 24.82 4.76
C HIS A 598 -11.87 23.58 5.38
N GLY A 599 -12.69 22.76 6.07
CA GLY A 599 -12.23 21.52 6.69
C GLY A 599 -11.36 21.70 7.94
N GLY A 600 -10.69 20.61 8.31
CA GLY A 600 -9.81 20.57 9.47
C GLY A 600 -10.53 20.21 10.76
N THR A 601 -9.82 20.32 11.89
CA THR A 601 -10.38 20.04 13.22
C THR A 601 -11.29 21.17 13.67
N VAL A 602 -12.47 20.82 14.16
CA VAL A 602 -13.51 21.73 14.66
C VAL A 602 -13.97 21.29 16.04
N ALA A 603 -14.37 22.24 16.88
CA ALA A 603 -14.91 21.94 18.20
C ALA A 603 -16.29 21.28 18.12
N ALA A 604 -16.69 20.57 19.15
CA ALA A 604 -18.05 20.08 19.31
C ALA A 604 -19.04 21.27 19.27
N GLY A 605 -20.12 21.14 18.51
CA GLY A 605 -21.09 22.21 18.30
C GLY A 605 -20.71 23.22 17.19
N PHE A 606 -19.60 23.03 16.49
CA PHE A 606 -19.29 23.83 15.31
C PHE A 606 -20.42 23.75 14.28
N ALA A 607 -20.76 24.89 13.67
CA ALA A 607 -21.78 25.01 12.66
C ALA A 607 -21.21 25.64 11.40
N LEU A 608 -21.13 24.85 10.31
CA LEU A 608 -20.58 25.26 9.03
C LEU A 608 -21.56 26.17 8.30
N SER A 609 -21.18 27.45 8.07
CA SER A 609 -21.90 28.34 7.18
C SER A 609 -21.38 28.28 5.75
N ILE A 610 -22.29 28.31 4.78
CA ILE A 610 -21.97 28.22 3.34
C ILE A 610 -22.59 29.43 2.63
N THR A 611 -21.82 30.10 1.78
CA THR A 611 -22.24 31.28 1.01
C THR A 611 -21.98 31.11 -0.48
N HIS A 612 -22.67 31.89 -1.32
CA HIS A 612 -22.42 31.97 -2.77
C HIS A 612 -22.61 33.38 -3.32
N THR A 613 -22.08 33.64 -4.50
CA THR A 613 -22.14 34.90 -5.23
C THR A 613 -23.05 34.85 -6.48
N ALA A 614 -23.73 33.73 -6.71
CA ALA A 614 -24.64 33.55 -7.84
C ALA A 614 -25.90 34.44 -7.69
N PRO A 615 -26.64 34.77 -8.78
CA PRO A 615 -27.84 35.59 -8.75
C PRO A 615 -28.89 35.13 -7.72
N ALA A 616 -29.74 36.10 -7.31
CA ALA A 616 -30.84 35.83 -6.40
C ALA A 616 -31.73 34.69 -6.90
N GLY A 617 -32.18 33.82 -6.01
CA GLY A 617 -32.95 32.62 -6.32
C GLY A 617 -32.09 31.37 -6.64
N SER A 618 -30.75 31.51 -6.78
CA SER A 618 -29.86 30.38 -6.86
C SER A 618 -29.82 29.61 -5.56
N ALA A 619 -29.64 28.27 -5.65
CA ALA A 619 -29.67 27.38 -4.49
C ALA A 619 -28.33 26.67 -4.29
N ILE A 620 -27.92 26.52 -3.03
CA ILE A 620 -26.84 25.64 -2.62
C ILE A 620 -27.42 24.26 -2.32
N TYR A 621 -26.84 23.24 -2.92
CA TYR A 621 -27.11 21.82 -2.60
C TYR A 621 -25.88 21.19 -1.96
N TYR A 622 -26.08 20.35 -0.94
CA TYR A 622 -24.97 19.67 -0.25
C TYR A 622 -25.32 18.25 0.12
N THR A 623 -24.27 17.46 0.35
CA THR A 623 -24.30 16.11 0.93
C THR A 623 -23.28 16.01 2.06
N VAL A 624 -23.48 15.03 2.94
CA VAL A 624 -22.55 14.69 4.04
C VAL A 624 -22.14 13.21 4.02
N ASP A 625 -22.60 12.48 3.02
CA ASP A 625 -22.34 11.05 2.77
C ASP A 625 -21.22 10.81 1.74
N GLY A 626 -20.55 11.86 1.29
CA GLY A 626 -19.51 11.79 0.28
C GLY A 626 -20.00 11.69 -1.17
N SER A 627 -21.32 11.66 -1.43
CA SER A 627 -21.87 11.72 -2.78
C SER A 627 -21.82 13.14 -3.36
N ASP A 628 -21.90 13.27 -4.70
CA ASP A 628 -22.07 14.56 -5.34
C ASP A 628 -23.54 15.02 -5.21
N PRO A 629 -23.83 16.27 -4.82
CA PRO A 629 -25.20 16.78 -4.79
C PRO A 629 -25.86 16.91 -6.17
N ARG A 630 -25.12 16.70 -7.25
CA ARG A 630 -25.57 16.69 -8.65
C ARG A 630 -25.46 15.28 -9.25
N SER A 631 -26.49 14.85 -9.93
CA SER A 631 -26.49 13.65 -10.76
C SER A 631 -26.26 13.97 -12.24
N TRP A 632 -26.03 12.94 -13.07
CA TRP A 632 -25.88 13.04 -14.51
C TRP A 632 -26.95 13.93 -15.14
N GLY A 633 -26.54 14.75 -16.12
CA GLY A 633 -27.44 15.65 -16.83
C GLY A 633 -27.91 16.86 -16.03
N GLY A 634 -27.32 17.09 -14.86
CA GLY A 634 -27.60 18.29 -14.04
C GLY A 634 -28.83 18.16 -13.13
N VAL A 635 -29.32 16.96 -12.87
CA VAL A 635 -30.39 16.72 -11.91
C VAL A 635 -29.84 16.80 -10.49
N VAL A 636 -30.62 17.35 -9.56
CA VAL A 636 -30.29 17.32 -8.13
C VAL A 636 -30.30 15.86 -7.65
N ALA A 637 -29.23 15.42 -7.01
CA ALA A 637 -29.11 14.05 -6.52
C ALA A 637 -30.14 13.77 -5.40
N ALA A 638 -30.64 12.53 -5.31
CA ALA A 638 -31.62 12.14 -4.30
C ALA A 638 -31.09 12.29 -2.86
N SER A 639 -29.78 12.13 -2.65
CA SER A 639 -29.08 12.33 -1.36
C SER A 639 -28.84 13.81 -1.02
N ALA A 640 -29.01 14.72 -2.00
CA ALA A 640 -28.70 16.12 -1.81
C ALA A 640 -29.76 16.83 -0.97
N ARG A 641 -29.27 17.71 -0.10
CA ARG A 641 -30.08 18.60 0.75
C ARG A 641 -29.92 20.04 0.26
N THR A 642 -30.99 20.81 0.29
CA THR A 642 -30.92 22.26 0.07
C THR A 642 -30.37 22.90 1.34
N TYR A 643 -29.39 23.79 1.19
CA TYR A 643 -28.82 24.54 2.29
C TYR A 643 -29.74 25.70 2.70
N ASN A 644 -30.29 25.63 3.92
CA ASN A 644 -31.18 26.62 4.50
C ASN A 644 -30.60 27.24 5.79
N GLY A 645 -29.41 26.87 6.20
CA GLY A 645 -28.74 27.36 7.41
C GLY A 645 -27.53 26.48 7.79
N PRO A 646 -26.79 26.85 8.84
CA PRO A 646 -25.54 26.21 9.21
C PRO A 646 -25.66 24.70 9.45
N ILE A 647 -24.67 23.93 9.05
CA ILE A 647 -24.59 22.45 9.16
C ILE A 647 -23.81 22.12 10.43
N SER A 648 -24.40 21.35 11.34
CA SER A 648 -23.73 20.81 12.52
C SER A 648 -23.27 19.37 12.29
N PHE A 649 -22.18 18.96 12.94
CA PHE A 649 -21.57 17.63 12.81
C PHE A 649 -21.72 16.84 14.10
N SER A 650 -22.06 15.55 13.97
CA SER A 650 -22.17 14.61 15.08
C SER A 650 -21.15 13.46 14.99
N ALA A 651 -20.62 13.19 13.81
CA ALA A 651 -19.60 12.16 13.61
C ALA A 651 -18.20 12.76 13.74
N SER A 652 -17.21 11.95 14.19
CA SER A 652 -15.81 12.37 14.33
C SER A 652 -15.22 12.89 13.02
N SER A 653 -15.69 12.40 11.91
CA SER A 653 -15.26 12.83 10.56
C SER A 653 -16.46 12.94 9.63
N THR A 654 -16.61 14.08 8.99
CA THR A 654 -17.67 14.35 8.01
C THR A 654 -17.07 15.02 6.79
N THR A 655 -17.34 14.47 5.61
CA THR A 655 -17.01 15.12 4.32
C THR A 655 -18.24 15.83 3.79
N VAL A 656 -18.17 17.16 3.68
CA VAL A 656 -19.24 17.98 3.09
C VAL A 656 -18.89 18.25 1.64
N ARG A 657 -19.80 17.91 0.74
CA ARG A 657 -19.74 18.24 -0.68
C ARG A 657 -20.86 19.19 -1.03
N THR A 658 -20.59 20.23 -1.80
CA THR A 658 -21.58 21.26 -2.09
C THR A 658 -21.37 21.90 -3.45
N ARG A 659 -22.49 22.26 -4.09
CA ARG A 659 -22.55 23.00 -5.36
C ARG A 659 -23.62 24.08 -5.29
N VAL A 660 -23.46 25.10 -6.14
CA VAL A 660 -24.50 26.09 -6.44
C VAL A 660 -25.17 25.72 -7.75
N ARG A 661 -26.49 25.78 -7.82
CA ARG A 661 -27.24 25.78 -9.07
C ARG A 661 -27.77 27.19 -9.33
N ASN A 662 -27.34 27.77 -10.48
CA ASN A 662 -27.72 29.11 -10.89
C ASN A 662 -29.20 29.15 -11.31
N ALA A 663 -29.97 30.06 -10.71
CA ALA A 663 -31.41 30.17 -10.98
C ALA A 663 -31.72 30.62 -12.41
N THR A 664 -30.83 31.41 -13.05
CA THR A 664 -31.04 31.99 -14.36
C THR A 664 -30.62 31.05 -15.50
N THR A 665 -29.44 30.43 -15.34
CA THR A 665 -28.81 29.65 -16.42
C THR A 665 -28.98 28.14 -16.23
N ASN A 666 -29.40 27.71 -15.04
CA ASN A 666 -29.37 26.31 -14.58
C ASN A 666 -27.96 25.69 -14.54
N GLU A 667 -26.94 26.51 -14.74
CA GLU A 667 -25.53 26.08 -14.66
C GLU A 667 -25.17 25.64 -13.23
N TRP A 668 -24.40 24.56 -13.13
CA TRP A 668 -23.86 24.09 -11.87
C TRP A 668 -22.43 24.63 -11.67
N SER A 669 -22.14 25.03 -10.43
CA SER A 669 -20.79 25.41 -10.04
C SER A 669 -19.86 24.21 -9.96
N PRO A 670 -18.54 24.44 -9.95
CA PRO A 670 -17.57 23.44 -9.46
C PRO A 670 -17.90 22.99 -8.06
N LEU A 671 -17.47 21.76 -7.71
CA LEU A 671 -17.69 21.15 -6.40
C LEU A 671 -16.73 21.77 -5.36
N THR A 672 -17.30 22.26 -4.25
CA THR A 672 -16.52 22.53 -3.05
C THR A 672 -16.65 21.33 -2.11
N GLU A 673 -15.51 20.76 -1.74
CA GLU A 673 -15.41 19.59 -0.84
C GLU A 673 -14.48 19.93 0.31
N ALA A 674 -14.91 19.62 1.55
CA ALA A 674 -14.02 19.70 2.69
C ALA A 674 -14.35 18.61 3.72
N ARG A 675 -13.31 18.09 4.36
CA ARG A 675 -13.42 17.12 5.45
C ARG A 675 -13.24 17.81 6.79
N PHE A 676 -14.19 17.61 7.66
CA PHE A 676 -14.19 18.13 9.02
C PHE A 676 -13.98 16.98 10.01
N ALA A 677 -13.11 17.19 10.98
CA ALA A 677 -12.90 16.27 12.08
C ALA A 677 -13.27 16.96 13.40
N LEU A 678 -14.11 16.34 14.22
CA LEU A 678 -14.36 16.84 15.57
C LEU A 678 -13.10 16.69 16.41
N ALA A 679 -12.85 17.67 17.27
CA ALA A 679 -11.73 17.61 18.21
C ALA A 679 -11.86 16.36 19.08
N THR A 680 -10.79 15.62 19.19
CA THR A 680 -10.70 14.39 19.98
C THR A 680 -10.28 14.70 21.42
N VAL A 681 -10.61 13.79 22.34
CA VAL A 681 -10.06 13.75 23.69
C VAL A 681 -9.07 12.59 23.82
N PRO A 682 -8.05 12.69 24.66
CA PRO A 682 -7.15 11.56 24.93
C PRO A 682 -7.92 10.35 25.49
N ALA A 683 -7.48 9.15 25.15
CA ALA A 683 -7.98 7.93 25.76
C ALA A 683 -7.59 7.86 27.24
N THR A 684 -8.54 7.49 28.08
CA THR A 684 -8.41 7.37 29.53
C THR A 684 -9.18 6.18 30.05
N ALA A 685 -8.95 5.78 31.30
CA ALA A 685 -9.72 4.73 31.97
C ALA A 685 -11.23 5.01 32.05
N ALA A 686 -11.65 6.28 31.94
CA ALA A 686 -13.05 6.68 32.01
C ALA A 686 -13.79 6.62 30.67
N ASN A 687 -13.07 6.67 29.53
CA ASN A 687 -13.71 6.75 28.21
C ASN A 687 -13.33 5.60 27.27
N THR A 688 -12.40 4.73 27.65
CA THR A 688 -11.92 3.61 26.81
C THR A 688 -11.92 2.33 27.61
N ILE A 689 -12.51 1.27 27.05
CA ILE A 689 -12.58 -0.04 27.71
C ILE A 689 -12.31 -1.16 26.72
N ILE A 690 -11.78 -2.29 27.24
CA ILE A 690 -11.73 -3.55 26.49
C ILE A 690 -13.08 -4.22 26.66
N SER A 691 -13.82 -4.38 25.57
CA SER A 691 -15.21 -4.85 25.62
C SER A 691 -15.38 -6.32 25.24
N GLU A 692 -14.38 -6.92 24.58
CA GLU A 692 -14.42 -8.33 24.18
C GLU A 692 -13.02 -8.89 23.96
N ILE A 693 -12.81 -10.17 24.30
CA ILE A 693 -11.54 -10.89 24.12
C ILE A 693 -11.83 -12.29 23.64
N MET A 694 -11.23 -12.71 22.53
CA MET A 694 -11.15 -14.08 22.06
C MET A 694 -9.73 -14.58 22.32
N PHE A 695 -9.49 -15.19 23.50
CA PHE A 695 -8.15 -15.66 23.88
C PHE A 695 -7.93 -17.13 23.51
N ASN A 696 -8.98 -17.95 23.48
CA ASN A 696 -8.93 -19.36 23.08
C ASN A 696 -10.00 -19.62 21.99
N PRO A 697 -9.69 -19.30 20.70
CA PRO A 697 -10.61 -19.49 19.61
C PRO A 697 -11.03 -20.96 19.42
N PRO A 698 -12.25 -21.22 18.90
CA PRO A 698 -12.70 -22.58 18.62
C PRO A 698 -11.81 -23.25 17.57
N ALA A 699 -11.81 -24.59 17.54
CA ALA A 699 -11.06 -25.40 16.60
C ALA A 699 -11.32 -24.96 15.13
N LEU A 700 -10.33 -25.19 14.28
CA LEU A 700 -10.39 -24.82 12.87
C LEU A 700 -11.53 -25.55 12.15
N THR A 701 -12.30 -24.83 11.37
CA THR A 701 -13.25 -25.40 10.41
C THR A 701 -12.51 -26.04 9.23
N THR A 702 -13.21 -26.91 8.47
CA THR A 702 -12.66 -27.51 7.24
C THR A 702 -12.25 -26.45 6.19
N VAL A 703 -12.95 -25.33 6.14
CA VAL A 703 -12.64 -24.22 5.21
C VAL A 703 -11.33 -23.55 5.61
N GLU A 704 -11.15 -23.30 6.91
CA GLU A 704 -9.94 -22.66 7.43
C GLU A 704 -8.71 -23.57 7.30
N ALA A 705 -8.87 -24.86 7.62
CA ALA A 705 -7.81 -25.84 7.40
C ALA A 705 -7.44 -25.99 5.90
N SER A 706 -8.43 -25.97 5.01
CA SER A 706 -8.20 -26.02 3.57
C SER A 706 -7.54 -24.74 3.01
N ALA A 707 -7.72 -23.61 3.70
CA ALA A 707 -7.04 -22.35 3.39
C ALA A 707 -5.59 -22.29 3.92
N GLY A 708 -5.13 -23.38 4.59
CA GLY A 708 -3.74 -23.51 5.05
C GLY A 708 -3.49 -23.14 6.50
N TYR A 709 -4.52 -22.77 7.26
CA TYR A 709 -4.36 -22.54 8.71
C TYR A 709 -4.19 -23.87 9.45
N THR A 710 -3.26 -23.91 10.38
CA THR A 710 -2.95 -25.10 11.19
C THR A 710 -3.10 -24.85 12.68
N ASP A 711 -3.28 -23.59 13.09
CA ASP A 711 -3.38 -23.17 14.49
C ASP A 711 -4.64 -22.30 14.68
N ALA A 712 -5.51 -22.70 15.59
CA ALA A 712 -6.72 -21.95 15.93
C ALA A 712 -6.38 -20.60 16.59
N GLN A 713 -5.24 -20.48 17.23
CA GLN A 713 -4.79 -19.23 17.85
C GLN A 713 -4.62 -18.08 16.85
N GLU A 714 -4.47 -18.34 15.54
CA GLU A 714 -4.48 -17.32 14.50
C GLU A 714 -5.77 -16.47 14.46
N PHE A 715 -6.83 -16.96 15.09
CA PHE A 715 -8.16 -16.31 15.15
C PHE A 715 -8.41 -15.55 16.46
N GLU A 716 -7.37 -15.31 17.28
CA GLU A 716 -7.45 -14.45 18.46
C GLU A 716 -7.73 -12.99 18.10
N TYR A 717 -8.45 -12.30 19.01
CA TYR A 717 -8.69 -10.87 18.86
C TYR A 717 -9.03 -10.19 20.19
N ILE A 718 -8.86 -8.84 20.20
CA ILE A 718 -9.30 -7.94 21.28
C ILE A 718 -10.16 -6.82 20.67
N VAL A 719 -11.23 -6.46 21.34
CA VAL A 719 -12.10 -5.34 20.95
C VAL A 719 -12.05 -4.24 22.02
N LEU A 720 -11.72 -3.01 21.60
CA LEU A 720 -11.87 -1.81 22.43
C LEU A 720 -13.15 -1.08 22.06
N GLN A 721 -13.69 -0.34 23.01
CA GLN A 721 -14.86 0.51 22.83
C GLN A 721 -14.66 1.89 23.48
N ASN A 722 -15.07 2.94 22.77
CA ASN A 722 -15.24 4.27 23.35
C ASN A 722 -16.55 4.31 24.12
N ILE A 723 -16.47 4.44 25.43
CA ILE A 723 -17.64 4.57 26.34
C ILE A 723 -17.89 6.02 26.77
N GLY A 724 -17.11 6.97 26.25
CA GLY A 724 -17.24 8.40 26.49
C GLY A 724 -18.28 9.06 25.57
N THR A 725 -18.45 10.37 25.74
CA THR A 725 -19.38 11.19 24.96
C THR A 725 -18.71 12.03 23.87
N ALA A 726 -17.39 11.95 23.75
CA ALA A 726 -16.58 12.63 22.72
C ALA A 726 -15.75 11.61 21.95
N PRO A 727 -15.34 11.92 20.71
CA PRO A 727 -14.39 11.09 19.96
C PRO A 727 -13.07 10.96 20.72
N VAL A 728 -12.57 9.73 20.86
CA VAL A 728 -11.35 9.40 21.61
C VAL A 728 -10.22 9.15 20.65
N ASP A 729 -9.07 9.79 20.90
CA ASP A 729 -7.82 9.55 20.18
C ASP A 729 -7.00 8.44 20.88
N LEU A 730 -6.74 7.36 20.16
CA LEU A 730 -5.98 6.20 20.63
C LEU A 730 -4.49 6.27 20.31
N THR A 731 -4.01 7.23 19.51
CA THR A 731 -2.63 7.25 18.98
C THR A 731 -1.54 7.19 20.05
N ALA A 732 -1.83 7.69 21.24
CA ALA A 732 -0.89 7.65 22.36
C ALA A 732 -0.90 6.34 23.15
N LEU A 733 -1.71 5.35 22.75
CA LEU A 733 -1.86 4.08 23.48
C LEU A 733 -0.98 2.98 22.89
N ARG A 734 -0.65 2.01 23.76
CA ARG A 734 -0.07 0.73 23.37
C ARG A 734 -0.53 -0.40 24.28
N PHE A 735 -0.55 -1.63 23.73
CA PHE A 735 -0.49 -2.85 24.52
C PHE A 735 0.97 -3.26 24.72
N GLN A 736 1.33 -3.65 25.93
CA GLN A 736 2.70 -4.06 26.29
C GLN A 736 2.75 -5.43 26.98
N PHE A 737 1.66 -5.85 27.62
CA PHE A 737 1.53 -7.13 28.32
C PHE A 737 0.35 -7.91 27.73
N GLY A 738 0.50 -9.24 27.64
CA GLY A 738 -0.35 -10.13 26.88
C GLY A 738 0.03 -10.08 25.40
N ILE A 739 -0.23 -8.97 24.75
CA ILE A 739 0.11 -8.70 23.36
C ILE A 739 0.93 -7.41 23.22
N THR A 740 1.53 -7.22 22.06
CA THR A 740 2.23 -5.96 21.72
C THR A 740 1.57 -5.29 20.51
N PHE A 741 1.09 -4.05 20.68
CA PHE A 741 0.53 -3.23 19.61
C PHE A 741 0.60 -1.74 19.98
N GLY A 742 1.07 -0.88 19.05
CA GLY A 742 1.02 0.57 19.17
C GLY A 742 -0.08 1.16 18.31
N PHE A 743 -0.89 2.04 18.87
CA PHE A 743 -1.98 2.70 18.10
C PHE A 743 -1.49 3.84 17.22
N ASP A 744 -0.21 4.23 17.27
CA ASP A 744 0.44 5.18 16.38
C ASP A 744 0.50 4.69 14.91
N VAL A 745 0.45 3.37 14.71
CA VAL A 745 0.37 2.73 13.36
C VAL A 745 -1.04 2.28 13.00
N SER A 746 -2.05 2.59 13.81
CA SER A 746 -3.43 2.17 13.58
C SER A 746 -4.03 2.81 12.33
N SER A 747 -4.76 2.03 11.54
CA SER A 747 -5.54 2.53 10.40
C SER A 747 -6.73 3.41 10.81
N ARG A 748 -7.17 3.33 12.07
CA ARG A 748 -8.31 4.06 12.65
C ARG A 748 -7.97 4.50 14.07
N PRO A 749 -7.19 5.57 14.24
CA PRO A 749 -6.73 6.00 15.54
C PRO A 749 -7.77 6.73 16.37
N VAL A 750 -8.96 7.01 15.83
CA VAL A 750 -10.04 7.75 16.53
C VAL A 750 -11.30 6.89 16.58
N LEU A 751 -11.91 6.80 17.75
CA LEU A 751 -13.19 6.14 17.97
C LEU A 751 -14.26 7.16 18.35
N ASP A 752 -15.37 7.18 17.59
CA ASP A 752 -16.57 7.94 17.95
C ASP A 752 -17.24 7.39 19.23
N PRO A 753 -18.07 8.18 19.93
CA PRO A 753 -18.85 7.69 21.07
C PRO A 753 -19.60 6.41 20.75
N GLY A 754 -19.41 5.38 21.57
CA GLY A 754 -20.01 4.05 21.40
C GLY A 754 -19.33 3.16 20.35
N GLN A 755 -18.44 3.69 19.52
CA GLN A 755 -17.75 2.93 18.48
C GLN A 755 -16.78 1.90 19.06
N ARG A 756 -16.65 0.77 18.36
CA ARG A 756 -15.74 -0.33 18.68
C ARG A 756 -14.60 -0.39 17.65
N CYS A 757 -13.43 -0.86 18.08
CA CYS A 757 -12.35 -1.25 17.18
C CYS A 757 -11.76 -2.59 17.58
N LEU A 758 -11.24 -3.33 16.58
CA LEU A 758 -10.76 -4.69 16.69
C LEU A 758 -9.27 -4.75 16.38
N LEU A 759 -8.51 -5.37 17.27
CA LEU A 759 -7.14 -5.82 17.03
C LEU A 759 -7.15 -7.32 16.76
N ALA A 760 -6.53 -7.74 15.69
CA ALA A 760 -6.42 -9.12 15.27
C ALA A 760 -5.02 -9.66 15.53
N LYS A 761 -4.88 -10.96 15.80
CA LYS A 761 -3.60 -11.64 15.66
C LYS A 761 -3.26 -11.81 14.19
N ASN A 762 -4.24 -12.27 13.40
CA ASN A 762 -4.12 -12.41 11.95
C ASN A 762 -5.41 -11.89 11.27
N ALA A 763 -5.31 -10.76 10.60
CA ALA A 763 -6.44 -10.12 9.94
C ALA A 763 -7.00 -10.96 8.77
N SER A 764 -6.16 -11.68 8.05
CA SER A 764 -6.58 -12.56 6.96
C SER A 764 -7.37 -13.76 7.47
N ALA A 765 -6.96 -14.33 8.60
CA ALA A 765 -7.71 -15.39 9.28
C ALA A 765 -9.10 -14.89 9.70
N LEU A 766 -9.17 -13.71 10.34
CA LEU A 766 -10.44 -13.13 10.75
C LEU A 766 -11.34 -12.76 9.55
N ARG A 767 -10.79 -12.27 8.44
CA ARG A 767 -11.59 -12.04 7.21
C ARG A 767 -12.17 -13.33 6.64
N LEU A 768 -11.43 -14.43 6.71
CA LEU A 768 -11.93 -15.75 6.28
C LEU A 768 -13.10 -16.20 7.14
N ARG A 769 -12.99 -16.03 8.48
CA ARG A 769 -14.03 -16.47 9.45
C ARG A 769 -15.26 -15.58 9.47
N TYR A 770 -15.08 -14.25 9.45
CA TYR A 770 -16.15 -13.27 9.66
C TYR A 770 -16.54 -12.48 8.40
N GLY A 771 -15.85 -12.71 7.29
CA GLY A 771 -16.07 -11.98 6.04
C GLY A 771 -15.49 -10.55 6.04
N ALA A 772 -15.62 -9.86 4.91
CA ALA A 772 -15.08 -8.52 4.70
C ALA A 772 -15.68 -7.43 5.63
N GLY A 773 -16.83 -7.71 6.28
CA GLY A 773 -17.45 -6.79 7.24
C GLY A 773 -16.54 -6.43 8.43
N ILE A 774 -15.55 -7.28 8.75
CA ILE A 774 -14.59 -7.04 9.83
C ILE A 774 -13.70 -5.81 9.58
N ASP A 775 -13.45 -5.47 8.31
CA ASP A 775 -12.65 -4.31 7.93
C ASP A 775 -13.25 -2.98 8.41
N ALA A 776 -14.56 -2.97 8.71
CA ALA A 776 -15.21 -1.80 9.27
C ALA A 776 -14.75 -1.46 10.70
N VAL A 777 -14.20 -2.43 11.44
CA VAL A 777 -13.76 -2.27 12.83
C VAL A 777 -12.29 -2.60 13.05
N LEU A 778 -11.63 -3.27 12.11
CA LEU A 778 -10.23 -3.69 12.20
C LEU A 778 -9.29 -2.46 12.19
N VAL A 779 -8.38 -2.39 13.16
CA VAL A 779 -7.41 -1.30 13.31
C VAL A 779 -5.96 -1.74 13.16
N GLY A 780 -5.67 -3.03 13.21
CA GLY A 780 -4.33 -3.57 13.00
C GLY A 780 -4.17 -5.00 13.50
N GLU A 781 -2.96 -5.53 13.25
CA GLU A 781 -2.52 -6.83 13.76
C GLU A 781 -1.54 -6.62 14.90
N TYR A 782 -1.69 -7.39 15.99
CA TYR A 782 -0.79 -7.35 17.12
C TYR A 782 0.27 -8.46 17.03
N PHE A 783 1.35 -8.27 17.73
CA PHE A 783 2.40 -9.27 17.91
C PHE A 783 2.21 -10.01 19.24
N GLY A 784 2.44 -11.32 19.24
CA GLY A 784 2.27 -12.20 20.40
C GLY A 784 1.02 -13.06 20.30
N SER A 785 0.66 -13.73 21.39
CA SER A 785 -0.53 -14.57 21.56
C SER A 785 -1.11 -14.34 22.93
N LEU A 786 -2.40 -14.39 23.03
CA LEU A 786 -3.13 -14.45 24.30
C LEU A 786 -2.99 -15.86 24.91
N LYS A 787 -2.68 -15.94 26.20
CA LYS A 787 -2.54 -17.22 26.87
C LYS A 787 -3.90 -17.83 27.18
N ASN A 788 -4.05 -19.13 26.91
CA ASN A 788 -5.28 -19.83 27.18
C ASN A 788 -5.55 -19.93 28.70
N GLU A 789 -4.49 -20.08 29.50
CA GLU A 789 -4.57 -20.20 30.98
C GLU A 789 -4.78 -18.85 31.68
N GLY A 790 -4.96 -17.77 30.93
CA GLY A 790 -5.11 -16.44 31.50
C GLY A 790 -3.78 -15.69 31.65
N GLU A 791 -3.85 -14.38 31.59
CA GLU A 791 -2.71 -13.49 31.81
C GLU A 791 -3.12 -12.04 32.04
N LEU A 792 -2.14 -11.20 32.38
CA LEU A 792 -2.30 -9.75 32.45
C LEU A 792 -2.41 -9.16 31.05
N ILE A 793 -3.53 -8.50 30.76
CA ILE A 793 -3.66 -7.58 29.63
C ILE A 793 -3.51 -6.15 30.13
N ARG A 794 -2.65 -5.38 29.48
CA ARG A 794 -2.43 -3.99 29.84
C ARG A 794 -2.41 -3.07 28.63
N LEU A 795 -3.40 -2.18 28.59
CA LEU A 795 -3.47 -1.03 27.70
C LEU A 795 -2.96 0.19 28.46
N GLU A 796 -1.94 0.86 27.95
CA GLU A 796 -1.28 1.96 28.62
C GLU A 796 -0.94 3.12 27.68
N VAL A 797 -0.68 4.30 28.27
CA VAL A 797 -0.13 5.45 27.53
C VAL A 797 1.34 5.18 27.22
N ALA A 798 1.71 5.18 25.94
CA ALA A 798 3.04 4.76 25.47
C ALA A 798 4.20 5.61 26.02
N SER A 799 3.98 6.91 26.25
CA SER A 799 5.02 7.85 26.66
C SER A 799 5.45 7.73 28.14
N ASN A 800 4.58 7.23 29.02
CA ASN A 800 4.80 7.20 30.46
C ASN A 800 4.35 5.91 31.15
N SER A 801 3.86 4.93 30.37
CA SER A 801 3.35 3.64 30.86
C SER A 801 2.23 3.74 31.89
N THR A 802 1.45 4.85 31.87
CA THR A 802 0.26 4.98 32.71
C THR A 802 -0.82 4.02 32.24
N PRO A 803 -1.33 3.10 33.06
CA PRO A 803 -2.39 2.17 32.66
C PRO A 803 -3.69 2.94 32.33
N VAL A 804 -4.28 2.62 31.19
CA VAL A 804 -5.68 2.99 30.83
C VAL A 804 -6.61 1.85 31.28
N LYS A 805 -6.23 0.62 30.98
CA LYS A 805 -6.86 -0.60 31.50
C LYS A 805 -5.78 -1.64 31.77
N ALA A 806 -5.86 -2.32 32.91
CA ALA A 806 -4.99 -3.43 33.24
C ALA A 806 -5.78 -4.41 34.11
N PHE A 807 -5.85 -5.66 33.75
CA PHE A 807 -6.56 -6.73 34.48
C PHE A 807 -6.03 -8.08 34.05
N ASN A 808 -6.26 -9.08 34.92
CA ASN A 808 -5.98 -10.47 34.60
C ASN A 808 -7.29 -11.16 34.23
N TYR A 809 -7.31 -11.85 33.08
CA TYR A 809 -8.38 -12.80 32.75
C TYR A 809 -7.88 -14.22 33.06
N ASP A 810 -8.83 -15.17 33.21
CA ASP A 810 -8.56 -16.55 33.55
C ASP A 810 -9.56 -17.48 32.83
N GLU A 811 -9.21 -18.74 32.61
CA GLU A 811 -10.10 -19.76 32.03
C GLU A 811 -10.98 -20.44 33.08
N ALA A 812 -10.52 -20.48 34.36
CA ALA A 812 -11.16 -21.22 35.41
C ALA A 812 -12.32 -20.46 36.07
N ALA A 813 -13.33 -21.18 36.55
CA ALA A 813 -14.40 -20.58 37.35
C ALA A 813 -13.83 -19.78 38.54
N PRO A 814 -14.38 -18.58 38.85
CA PRO A 814 -15.66 -18.02 38.42
C PRO A 814 -15.70 -17.26 37.08
N TRP A 815 -14.67 -17.36 36.26
CA TRP A 815 -14.71 -16.80 34.91
C TRP A 815 -15.61 -17.64 33.99
N PRO A 816 -16.16 -17.06 32.88
CA PRO A 816 -17.03 -17.78 31.95
C PRO A 816 -16.27 -18.90 31.20
N THR A 817 -16.37 -20.14 31.65
CA THR A 817 -15.62 -21.29 31.13
C THR A 817 -15.95 -21.64 29.67
N ALA A 818 -17.12 -21.24 29.14
CA ALA A 818 -17.46 -21.37 27.72
C ALA A 818 -16.54 -20.55 26.76
N ALA A 819 -15.74 -19.63 27.30
CA ALA A 819 -14.75 -18.88 26.53
C ALA A 819 -13.39 -19.63 26.39
N ASP A 820 -13.22 -20.74 27.10
CA ASP A 820 -11.99 -21.56 27.03
C ASP A 820 -12.13 -22.69 25.99
N GLY A 821 -11.80 -22.37 24.74
CA GLY A 821 -11.78 -23.33 23.62
C GLY A 821 -13.15 -23.88 23.17
N HIS A 822 -14.24 -23.51 23.86
CA HIS A 822 -15.61 -23.93 23.51
C HIS A 822 -16.32 -22.96 22.51
N GLY A 823 -15.54 -22.07 21.93
CA GLY A 823 -15.96 -21.21 20.83
C GLY A 823 -16.45 -19.83 21.23
N SER A 824 -16.87 -19.58 22.47
CA SER A 824 -17.28 -18.25 22.92
C SER A 824 -16.10 -17.33 23.21
N SER A 825 -16.30 -16.01 23.06
CA SER A 825 -15.38 -14.98 23.58
C SER A 825 -15.81 -14.52 24.98
N LEU A 826 -14.89 -13.90 25.74
CA LEU A 826 -15.24 -13.09 26.91
C LEU A 826 -15.83 -11.76 26.46
N VAL A 827 -17.05 -11.47 26.87
CA VAL A 827 -17.76 -10.22 26.58
C VAL A 827 -18.01 -9.47 27.87
N LEU A 828 -17.62 -8.19 27.92
CA LEU A 828 -17.83 -7.34 29.09
C LEU A 828 -19.30 -6.94 29.23
N VAL A 829 -19.86 -7.17 30.40
CA VAL A 829 -21.26 -6.85 30.69
C VAL A 829 -21.43 -5.34 30.84
N ASN A 830 -22.31 -4.74 30.04
CA ASN A 830 -22.62 -3.33 30.06
C ASN A 830 -21.39 -2.42 30.04
N PRO A 831 -20.60 -2.43 28.95
CA PRO A 831 -19.36 -1.63 28.83
C PRO A 831 -19.57 -0.14 29.16
N GLY A 832 -20.74 0.42 28.79
CA GLY A 832 -21.08 1.83 29.02
C GLY A 832 -21.13 2.23 30.52
N SER A 833 -21.30 1.28 31.43
CA SER A 833 -21.21 1.55 32.87
C SER A 833 -19.76 1.56 33.39
N ASN A 834 -18.78 1.27 32.54
CA ASN A 834 -17.35 1.15 32.87
C ASN A 834 -17.07 0.19 34.03
N PRO A 835 -17.54 -1.08 33.94
CA PRO A 835 -17.36 -2.04 35.02
C PRO A 835 -15.86 -2.35 35.22
N ASP A 836 -15.50 -2.81 36.41
CA ASP A 836 -14.15 -3.24 36.71
C ASP A 836 -13.82 -4.53 35.96
N PRO A 837 -12.88 -4.52 34.99
CA PRO A 837 -12.58 -5.70 34.18
C PRO A 837 -11.78 -6.79 34.94
N ASP A 838 -11.28 -6.51 36.15
CA ASP A 838 -10.56 -7.49 36.98
C ASP A 838 -11.52 -8.42 37.77
N LEU A 839 -12.84 -8.12 37.71
CA LEU A 839 -13.85 -8.91 38.36
C LEU A 839 -14.47 -9.91 37.38
N PRO A 840 -14.45 -11.23 37.65
CA PRO A 840 -15.12 -12.25 36.82
C PRO A 840 -16.61 -11.95 36.55
N ALA A 841 -17.32 -11.40 37.54
CA ALA A 841 -18.73 -11.02 37.40
C ALA A 841 -18.99 -9.89 36.38
N SER A 842 -17.95 -9.19 35.95
CA SER A 842 -18.02 -8.18 34.87
C SER A 842 -18.03 -8.81 33.47
N TRP A 843 -17.77 -10.10 33.35
CA TRP A 843 -17.68 -10.80 32.08
C TRP A 843 -18.73 -11.89 31.94
N THR A 844 -19.12 -12.16 30.69
CA THR A 844 -19.97 -13.25 30.28
C THR A 844 -19.39 -13.90 29.01
N ALA A 845 -19.74 -15.14 28.74
CA ALA A 845 -19.44 -15.74 27.45
C ALA A 845 -20.30 -15.11 26.35
N SER A 846 -19.76 -15.01 25.13
CA SER A 846 -20.58 -14.62 23.97
C SER A 846 -21.69 -15.66 23.74
N ALA A 847 -22.86 -15.19 23.27
CA ALA A 847 -24.01 -16.05 23.03
C ALA A 847 -23.82 -17.00 21.84
N ALA A 848 -22.96 -16.64 20.90
CA ALA A 848 -22.61 -17.47 19.75
C ALA A 848 -21.12 -17.84 19.78
N PRO A 849 -20.74 -19.07 19.41
CA PRO A 849 -19.37 -19.44 19.13
C PRO A 849 -18.77 -18.51 18.05
N GLY A 850 -17.48 -18.22 18.20
CA GLY A 850 -16.79 -17.24 17.37
C GLY A 850 -16.88 -15.80 17.90
N GLY A 851 -17.69 -15.53 18.94
CA GLY A 851 -17.77 -14.20 19.53
C GLY A 851 -18.54 -13.20 18.68
N ASN A 852 -18.26 -11.90 18.90
CA ASN A 852 -19.03 -10.80 18.34
C ASN A 852 -18.14 -9.60 17.95
N PRO A 853 -17.05 -9.82 17.16
CA PRO A 853 -16.04 -8.82 16.95
C PRO A 853 -16.53 -7.57 16.22
N THR A 854 -17.58 -7.69 15.39
CA THR A 854 -18.17 -6.57 14.64
C THR A 854 -19.38 -5.94 15.31
N GLY A 855 -19.79 -6.46 16.47
CA GLY A 855 -21.06 -6.13 17.11
C GLY A 855 -22.23 -6.99 16.61
N THR A 856 -22.01 -7.87 15.64
CA THR A 856 -22.91 -8.91 15.14
C THR A 856 -22.21 -10.26 15.19
N PRO A 857 -22.86 -11.31 15.72
CA PRO A 857 -22.27 -12.65 15.72
C PRO A 857 -22.03 -13.16 14.28
N PRO A 858 -21.08 -14.10 14.08
CA PRO A 858 -20.87 -14.72 12.78
C PRO A 858 -22.11 -15.53 12.33
N VAL A 859 -22.30 -15.63 11.01
CA VAL A 859 -23.34 -16.50 10.44
C VAL A 859 -22.84 -17.93 10.45
N LEU A 860 -23.48 -18.80 11.25
CA LEU A 860 -23.08 -20.19 11.41
C LEU A 860 -24.12 -21.13 10.85
N SER A 861 -23.67 -22.27 10.29
CA SER A 861 -24.54 -23.44 10.08
C SER A 861 -24.61 -24.23 11.38
N TYR A 862 -25.66 -25.04 11.52
CA TYR A 862 -25.78 -25.96 12.67
C TYR A 862 -24.52 -26.86 12.79
N GLN A 863 -24.04 -27.38 11.65
CA GLN A 863 -22.84 -28.22 11.63
C GLN A 863 -21.59 -27.52 12.14
N THR A 864 -21.40 -26.25 11.77
CA THR A 864 -20.24 -25.45 12.26
C THR A 864 -20.39 -25.17 13.76
N TRP A 865 -21.57 -24.77 14.20
CA TRP A 865 -21.85 -24.57 15.63
C TRP A 865 -21.63 -25.86 16.43
N ALA A 866 -22.16 -26.99 15.96
CA ALA A 866 -21.98 -28.27 16.64
C ALA A 866 -20.51 -28.70 16.69
N ALA A 867 -19.74 -28.49 15.63
CA ALA A 867 -18.32 -28.78 15.61
C ALA A 867 -17.52 -27.96 16.63
N TRP A 868 -17.97 -26.77 16.98
CA TRP A 868 -17.34 -25.92 17.99
C TRP A 868 -17.88 -26.19 19.42
N SER A 869 -19.14 -26.59 19.54
CA SER A 869 -19.76 -26.81 20.80
C SER A 869 -19.47 -28.20 21.38
N PHE A 870 -19.16 -29.21 20.57
CA PHE A 870 -18.96 -30.59 21.00
C PHE A 870 -17.53 -31.07 20.76
N SER A 871 -17.01 -31.89 21.68
CA SER A 871 -15.77 -32.59 21.46
C SER A 871 -15.86 -33.55 20.26
N PRO A 872 -14.75 -33.89 19.57
CA PRO A 872 -14.77 -34.81 18.43
C PRO A 872 -15.45 -36.15 18.72
N VAL A 873 -15.38 -36.65 19.95
CA VAL A 873 -16.02 -37.88 20.40
C VAL A 873 -17.54 -37.71 20.46
N VAL A 874 -18.01 -36.62 21.04
CA VAL A 874 -19.46 -36.31 21.13
C VAL A 874 -20.01 -35.96 19.76
N LEU A 875 -19.26 -35.24 18.95
CA LEU A 875 -19.65 -34.84 17.59
C LEU A 875 -19.88 -36.06 16.69
N ALA A 876 -19.12 -37.13 16.85
CA ALA A 876 -19.29 -38.38 16.11
C ALA A 876 -20.54 -39.20 16.57
N ASP A 877 -21.08 -38.92 17.74
CA ASP A 877 -22.31 -39.54 18.25
C ASP A 877 -23.53 -38.67 17.99
N LEU A 878 -24.24 -38.93 16.89
CA LEU A 878 -25.43 -38.16 16.50
C LEU A 878 -26.59 -38.30 17.49
N ALA A 879 -26.57 -39.32 18.38
CA ALA A 879 -27.58 -39.41 19.44
C ALA A 879 -27.36 -38.34 20.53
N ARG A 880 -26.17 -37.73 20.56
CA ARG A 880 -25.84 -36.65 21.49
C ARG A 880 -25.65 -35.29 20.75
N SER A 881 -25.00 -35.28 19.61
CA SER A 881 -24.69 -34.06 18.86
C SER A 881 -25.72 -33.73 17.78
N GLY A 882 -26.68 -34.58 17.52
CA GLY A 882 -27.68 -34.37 16.48
C GLY A 882 -28.64 -33.19 16.80
N PRO A 883 -29.27 -32.56 15.77
CA PRO A 883 -30.15 -31.39 15.97
C PRO A 883 -31.32 -31.63 16.93
N GLN A 884 -31.83 -32.86 17.00
CA GLN A 884 -32.96 -33.27 17.89
C GLN A 884 -32.50 -33.96 19.16
N ALA A 885 -31.19 -34.13 19.38
CA ALA A 885 -30.66 -34.65 20.61
C ALA A 885 -30.64 -33.57 21.69
N ASP A 886 -30.67 -34.00 22.94
CA ASP A 886 -30.53 -33.19 24.13
C ASP A 886 -29.28 -33.74 24.86
N ALA A 887 -28.17 -33.05 24.71
CA ALA A 887 -26.86 -33.57 25.09
C ALA A 887 -26.58 -33.50 26.59
N ASP A 888 -27.16 -32.53 27.27
CA ASP A 888 -26.99 -32.29 28.74
C ASP A 888 -28.23 -32.63 29.55
N LEU A 889 -29.32 -33.07 28.88
CA LEU A 889 -30.58 -33.55 29.49
C LEU A 889 -31.34 -32.43 30.24
N ASP A 890 -31.26 -31.19 29.77
CA ASP A 890 -32.00 -30.06 30.36
C ASP A 890 -33.42 -29.88 29.77
N GLY A 891 -33.76 -30.69 28.74
CA GLY A 891 -35.07 -30.66 28.09
C GLY A 891 -35.15 -29.81 26.84
N LEU A 892 -34.03 -29.21 26.43
CA LEU A 892 -33.92 -28.43 25.18
C LEU A 892 -33.12 -29.23 24.12
N PRO A 893 -33.67 -29.47 22.92
CA PRO A 893 -32.88 -30.05 21.83
C PRO A 893 -31.74 -29.13 21.41
N ASN A 894 -30.58 -29.66 21.05
CA ASN A 894 -29.40 -28.94 20.62
C ASN A 894 -29.71 -27.86 19.54
N LEU A 895 -30.62 -28.15 18.60
CA LEU A 895 -31.05 -27.17 17.59
C LEU A 895 -31.78 -25.98 18.21
N VAL A 896 -32.55 -26.16 19.26
CA VAL A 896 -33.23 -25.10 19.97
C VAL A 896 -32.20 -24.30 20.78
N GLU A 897 -31.28 -24.96 21.44
CA GLU A 897 -30.22 -24.31 22.19
C GLU A 897 -29.35 -23.42 21.30
N TRP A 898 -28.97 -23.92 20.10
CA TRP A 898 -28.31 -23.08 19.11
C TRP A 898 -29.09 -21.82 18.76
N LEU A 899 -30.41 -21.93 18.61
CA LEU A 899 -31.26 -20.77 18.30
C LEU A 899 -31.44 -19.83 19.48
N LEU A 900 -31.38 -20.34 20.69
CA LEU A 900 -31.44 -19.57 21.94
C LEU A 900 -30.08 -18.97 22.33
N GLY A 901 -28.97 -19.55 21.87
CA GLY A 901 -27.59 -19.18 22.28
C GLY A 901 -27.25 -19.71 23.66
N THR A 902 -27.75 -20.93 24.00
CA THR A 902 -27.42 -21.66 25.24
C THR A 902 -26.33 -22.71 24.98
N ASP A 903 -25.70 -23.17 26.03
CA ASP A 903 -24.62 -24.18 25.97
C ASP A 903 -25.20 -25.60 25.98
N PRO A 904 -25.02 -26.38 24.89
CA PRO A 904 -25.60 -27.74 24.78
C PRO A 904 -24.90 -28.79 25.64
N GLN A 905 -23.89 -28.41 26.43
CA GLN A 905 -23.17 -29.33 27.32
C GLN A 905 -23.34 -29.00 28.81
N SER A 906 -24.10 -27.98 29.12
CA SER A 906 -24.27 -27.49 30.50
C SER A 906 -25.76 -27.24 30.77
N ALA A 907 -26.41 -28.23 31.42
CA ALA A 907 -27.79 -28.12 31.84
C ALA A 907 -28.01 -26.82 32.63
N ALA A 908 -28.83 -25.91 32.06
CA ALA A 908 -29.07 -24.63 32.66
C ALA A 908 -29.75 -24.81 34.04
N PRO A 909 -29.18 -24.23 35.12
CA PRO A 909 -29.75 -24.36 36.48
C PRO A 909 -31.16 -23.73 36.60
N VAL A 910 -31.49 -22.84 35.67
CA VAL A 910 -32.84 -22.26 35.52
C VAL A 910 -33.13 -22.26 34.01
N SER A 911 -34.28 -22.75 33.60
CA SER A 911 -34.67 -22.74 32.17
C SER A 911 -34.52 -21.36 31.58
N PRO A 912 -33.85 -21.22 30.41
CA PRO A 912 -33.70 -19.92 29.71
C PRO A 912 -35.06 -19.42 29.23
N VAL A 913 -36.08 -20.25 29.19
CA VAL A 913 -37.45 -19.94 28.80
C VAL A 913 -38.26 -19.65 30.04
N SER A 914 -38.76 -18.46 30.18
CA SER A 914 -39.67 -18.07 31.28
C SER A 914 -41.04 -17.71 30.74
N TRP A 915 -42.06 -17.95 31.57
CA TRP A 915 -43.45 -17.61 31.22
C TRP A 915 -44.22 -17.07 32.43
N SER A 916 -45.22 -16.25 32.13
CA SER A 916 -46.15 -15.75 33.13
C SER A 916 -47.55 -15.62 32.52
N VAL A 917 -48.56 -15.71 33.42
CA VAL A 917 -49.94 -15.39 33.02
C VAL A 917 -50.41 -14.24 33.89
N GLN A 918 -50.86 -13.14 33.25
CA GLN A 918 -51.34 -11.96 33.93
C GLN A 918 -52.81 -11.74 33.63
N LEU A 919 -53.55 -11.16 34.60
CA LEU A 919 -54.94 -10.70 34.37
C LEU A 919 -54.92 -9.41 33.56
N GLY A 920 -55.49 -9.49 32.34
CA GLY A 920 -55.71 -8.35 31.47
C GLY A 920 -57.03 -7.61 31.76
N ARG A 921 -57.22 -6.49 31.05
CA ARG A 921 -58.47 -5.70 31.19
C ARG A 921 -59.69 -6.50 30.68
N GLY A 922 -60.84 -6.38 31.38
CA GLY A 922 -62.09 -7.01 30.97
C GLY A 922 -62.19 -8.52 31.23
N GLY A 923 -61.33 -9.07 32.14
CA GLY A 923 -61.39 -10.47 32.53
C GLY A 923 -60.64 -11.40 31.53
N THR A 924 -59.82 -10.87 30.68
CA THR A 924 -58.91 -11.60 29.80
C THR A 924 -57.66 -12.06 30.56
N HIS A 925 -56.97 -13.09 30.04
CA HIS A 925 -55.65 -13.54 30.49
C HIS A 925 -54.65 -13.24 29.42
N VAL A 926 -53.45 -12.71 29.79
CA VAL A 926 -52.32 -12.51 28.92
C VAL A 926 -51.26 -13.55 29.29
N LEU A 927 -51.00 -14.51 28.43
CA LEU A 927 -49.84 -15.39 28.53
C LEU A 927 -48.64 -14.67 27.90
N GLN A 928 -47.58 -14.54 28.66
CA GLN A 928 -46.33 -13.98 28.21
C GLN A 928 -45.25 -15.06 28.33
N ILE A 929 -44.47 -15.27 27.27
CA ILE A 929 -43.30 -16.13 27.27
C ILE A 929 -42.08 -15.30 26.83
N SER A 930 -40.98 -15.43 27.53
CA SER A 930 -39.74 -14.77 27.18
C SER A 930 -38.54 -15.74 27.17
N PHE A 931 -37.64 -15.56 26.21
CA PHE A 931 -36.49 -16.40 26.04
C PHE A 931 -35.35 -15.62 25.30
N PRO A 932 -34.04 -15.95 25.52
CA PRO A 932 -32.98 -15.40 24.76
C PRO A 932 -33.02 -15.91 23.30
N ARG A 933 -32.57 -15.08 22.38
CA ARG A 933 -32.49 -15.43 20.98
C ARG A 933 -31.26 -14.83 20.31
N LEU A 934 -30.53 -15.62 19.52
CA LEU A 934 -29.53 -15.12 18.62
C LEU A 934 -30.15 -14.34 17.45
N PRO A 935 -29.51 -13.26 16.97
CA PRO A 935 -29.99 -12.52 15.83
C PRO A 935 -30.05 -13.38 14.56
N ALA A 936 -31.01 -13.13 13.68
CA ALA A 936 -31.22 -13.91 12.46
C ALA A 936 -29.94 -14.10 11.59
N PRO A 937 -29.00 -13.17 11.49
CA PRO A 937 -27.74 -13.41 10.79
C PRO A 937 -26.83 -14.45 11.43
N ALA A 938 -26.93 -14.69 12.75
CA ALA A 938 -26.08 -15.67 13.45
C ALA A 938 -26.56 -17.12 13.28
N VAL A 939 -27.81 -17.32 12.88
CA VAL A 939 -28.41 -18.62 12.69
C VAL A 939 -28.93 -18.77 11.26
N SER A 940 -28.35 -19.64 10.49
CA SER A 940 -28.68 -19.81 9.07
C SER A 940 -29.52 -21.06 8.83
N GLY A 941 -30.59 -20.91 8.07
CA GLY A 941 -31.38 -22.03 7.58
C GLY A 941 -32.50 -22.50 8.51
N TYR A 942 -32.68 -21.90 9.71
CA TYR A 942 -33.73 -22.24 10.65
C TYR A 942 -34.40 -21.02 11.24
N THR A 943 -35.67 -21.20 11.64
CA THR A 943 -36.42 -20.20 12.41
C THR A 943 -37.04 -20.83 13.64
N LEU A 944 -37.12 -20.08 14.73
CA LEU A 944 -37.79 -20.49 15.95
C LEU A 944 -39.24 -19.99 15.91
N VAL A 945 -40.20 -20.90 16.14
CA VAL A 945 -41.62 -20.60 16.17
C VAL A 945 -42.14 -20.88 17.58
N VAL A 946 -42.94 -19.95 18.08
CA VAL A 946 -43.65 -20.12 19.36
C VAL A 946 -45.07 -20.58 19.08
N GLU A 947 -45.40 -21.78 19.54
CA GLU A 947 -46.71 -22.40 19.29
C GLU A 947 -47.44 -22.62 20.62
N SER A 948 -48.78 -22.48 20.58
CA SER A 948 -49.67 -22.78 21.71
C SER A 948 -50.61 -23.93 21.38
N SER A 949 -51.05 -24.69 22.43
CA SER A 949 -52.02 -25.75 22.30
C SER A 949 -52.92 -25.83 23.57
N SER A 950 -54.17 -26.26 23.35
CA SER A 950 -55.09 -26.56 24.44
C SER A 950 -55.21 -28.08 24.76
N ASP A 951 -54.66 -28.95 23.84
CA ASP A 951 -54.87 -30.36 23.86
C ASP A 951 -53.56 -31.19 23.60
N LEU A 952 -52.40 -30.57 23.44
CA LEU A 952 -51.10 -31.17 23.08
C LEU A 952 -51.05 -31.81 21.69
N VAL A 953 -52.15 -31.78 20.94
CA VAL A 953 -52.25 -32.39 19.60
C VAL A 953 -52.26 -31.31 18.52
N ASN A 954 -53.09 -30.30 18.71
CA ASN A 954 -53.25 -29.21 17.77
C ASN A 954 -52.43 -28.00 18.23
N TRP A 955 -51.36 -27.70 17.52
CA TRP A 955 -50.43 -26.62 17.78
C TRP A 955 -50.64 -25.47 16.80
N GLN A 956 -50.67 -24.23 17.29
CA GLN A 956 -50.88 -23.02 16.48
C GLN A 956 -49.82 -21.98 16.80
N ALA A 957 -49.19 -21.40 15.74
CA ALA A 957 -48.25 -20.29 15.86
C ALA A 957 -49.03 -18.98 15.95
N ASP A 958 -49.71 -18.75 17.05
CA ASP A 958 -50.65 -17.66 17.25
C ASP A 958 -50.30 -16.70 18.41
N LEU A 959 -49.05 -16.77 18.88
CA LEU A 959 -48.47 -15.75 19.75
C LEU A 959 -47.91 -14.62 18.90
N THR A 960 -47.91 -13.41 19.42
CA THR A 960 -47.38 -12.20 18.80
C THR A 960 -46.18 -11.69 19.57
N LEU A 961 -45.15 -11.24 18.82
CA LEU A 961 -43.96 -10.63 19.43
C LEU A 961 -44.34 -9.27 20.04
N ALA A 962 -44.26 -9.18 21.36
CA ALA A 962 -44.62 -7.98 22.12
C ALA A 962 -43.43 -7.04 22.34
N GLY A 963 -42.21 -7.56 22.34
CA GLY A 963 -41.00 -6.76 22.52
C GLY A 963 -39.72 -7.56 22.40
N THR A 964 -38.61 -6.83 22.26
CA THR A 964 -37.25 -7.37 22.21
C THR A 964 -36.35 -6.51 23.08
N VAL A 965 -35.56 -7.13 23.98
CA VAL A 965 -34.61 -6.47 24.86
C VAL A 965 -33.20 -6.98 24.53
N PRO A 966 -32.28 -6.11 24.06
CA PRO A 966 -30.91 -6.52 23.79
C PRO A 966 -30.19 -7.03 25.05
N LEU A 967 -29.36 -8.07 24.90
CA LEU A 967 -28.50 -8.62 25.95
C LEU A 967 -27.02 -8.24 25.69
N PRO A 968 -26.19 -8.15 26.75
CA PRO A 968 -24.78 -7.77 26.64
C PRO A 968 -23.98 -8.70 25.74
N ASN A 969 -24.31 -9.97 25.69
CA ASN A 969 -23.62 -11.02 24.95
C ASN A 969 -23.95 -11.07 23.45
N GLY A 970 -24.75 -10.13 22.94
CA GLY A 970 -25.10 -10.05 21.51
C GLY A 970 -26.42 -10.78 21.15
N ALA A 971 -27.02 -11.51 22.09
CA ALA A 971 -28.36 -12.04 21.95
C ALA A 971 -29.41 -10.98 22.28
N SER A 972 -30.67 -11.33 22.16
CA SER A 972 -31.78 -10.50 22.64
C SER A 972 -32.82 -11.37 23.39
N THR A 973 -33.46 -10.83 24.40
CA THR A 973 -34.67 -11.47 24.98
C THR A 973 -35.86 -11.10 24.11
N GLU A 974 -36.46 -12.11 23.47
CA GLU A 974 -37.78 -11.95 22.81
C GLU A 974 -38.89 -12.20 23.82
N ILE A 975 -39.94 -11.34 23.79
CA ILE A 975 -41.13 -11.42 24.61
C ILE A 975 -42.32 -11.62 23.69
N TRP A 976 -42.97 -12.76 23.81
CA TRP A 976 -44.11 -13.14 22.99
C TRP A 976 -45.39 -13.21 23.87
N GLU A 977 -46.52 -12.75 23.34
CA GLU A 977 -47.78 -12.67 24.07
C GLU A 977 -48.94 -13.29 23.30
N LYS A 978 -49.89 -13.85 24.09
CA LYS A 978 -51.19 -14.25 23.62
C LYS A 978 -52.27 -13.84 24.61
N ILE A 979 -53.29 -13.19 24.10
CA ILE A 979 -54.45 -12.74 24.90
C ILE A 979 -55.59 -13.78 24.76
N PHE A 980 -56.13 -14.27 25.87
CA PHE A 980 -57.25 -15.21 25.91
C PHE A 980 -58.46 -14.57 26.54
N PRO A 981 -59.70 -14.85 26.05
CA PRO A 981 -60.92 -14.58 26.79
C PRO A 981 -60.95 -15.31 28.13
N GLY A 982 -61.51 -14.71 29.14
CA GLY A 982 -61.73 -15.35 30.45
C GLY A 982 -62.50 -16.68 30.31
N GLY A 983 -61.97 -17.77 30.83
CA GLY A 983 -62.52 -19.10 30.75
C GLY A 983 -61.98 -20.03 29.64
N THR A 984 -61.17 -19.55 28.73
CA THR A 984 -60.48 -20.40 27.72
C THR A 984 -59.13 -20.88 28.26
N ALA A 985 -58.81 -22.16 28.06
CA ALA A 985 -57.58 -22.74 28.50
C ALA A 985 -56.58 -22.83 27.33
N CYS A 986 -55.58 -21.95 27.30
CA CYS A 986 -54.28 -22.32 26.73
C CYS A 986 -53.48 -23.02 27.83
N ARG A 987 -53.16 -24.30 27.62
CA ARG A 987 -52.54 -25.13 28.65
C ARG A 987 -51.05 -25.35 28.39
N TYR A 988 -50.65 -25.19 27.13
CA TYR A 988 -49.30 -25.57 26.71
C TYR A 988 -48.72 -24.59 25.73
N VAL A 989 -47.42 -24.34 25.85
CA VAL A 989 -46.61 -23.57 24.87
C VAL A 989 -45.33 -24.34 24.59
N ARG A 990 -44.88 -24.29 23.35
CA ARG A 990 -43.58 -24.86 22.98
C ARG A 990 -42.81 -23.92 22.03
N LEU A 991 -41.50 -24.05 22.09
CA LEU A 991 -40.58 -23.54 21.08
C LEU A 991 -40.28 -24.65 20.07
N ARG A 992 -40.33 -24.33 18.80
CA ARG A 992 -40.05 -25.28 17.72
C ARG A 992 -39.14 -24.65 16.66
N ALA A 993 -38.04 -25.30 16.38
CA ALA A 993 -37.15 -24.93 15.27
C ALA A 993 -37.70 -25.51 13.96
N LEU A 994 -37.91 -24.66 12.94
CA LEU A 994 -38.33 -25.05 11.58
C LEU A 994 -37.26 -24.64 10.57
N PRO A 995 -36.99 -25.48 9.54
CA PRO A 995 -36.17 -25.05 8.41
C PRO A 995 -36.76 -23.81 7.74
N GLN A 996 -35.94 -22.85 7.39
CA GLN A 996 -36.38 -21.76 6.52
C GLN A 996 -36.60 -22.29 5.10
N PRO A 997 -37.65 -21.91 4.40
CA PRO A 997 -37.96 -22.36 3.05
C PRO A 997 -36.94 -21.94 2.01
#